data_7045f5886b6320ff6f41aa344a2611e0
#
_entry.id   7045f5886b6320ff6f41aa344a2611e0
#
_cell.length_a   1.000
_cell.length_b   1.000
_cell.length_c   1.000
_cell.angle_alpha   90.00
_cell.angle_beta   90.00
_cell.angle_gamma   90.00
#
_symmetry.space_group_name_H-M   'P 1'
#
loop_
_entity.id
_entity.type
_entity.pdbx_description
1 polymer ?
#
loop_
_entity_poly.entity_id
_entity_poly.type
_entity_poly.pdbx_seq_one_letter_code
_entity_poly.pdbx_strand_id
1 'polypeptide(L)'
;MAQGVGKGGIPVTSASGKDTVITELLASWDDSQLLKLTDFYRDRLEQAIEGGVHGVSLALTAKNQISGEEHWKISDLADKGERADSSKLLLSLVMEKGSRARRVMWETIVKMRNVVPKFDKILKEIQEHGCVPVHLPLSEIPRELKDVQQKHKETLFAQTETLSVNTILMREKVKVFQLVDRYAELTVISTVRDRRLVEHELLARGRDHEEWRQKHLRRELEKIRIAHLFENSYSHRFREKMKRFFIRSTSGCSAAVAGVPGIGKTTMVQKIVYDWATGKIYQQFQFVFSFRFRDLNFINCRINLRELILDQYPYFGNILREVWKNPEGLLFIFDGLDEFKHRIDFADSRRDTEPKHQCPDPEWWCEVSDIVYSLIQGKLLPGCSVLLTTRPTALHLLEKAKIGVWAEILGFVGEKRKEYFIRHFEDQAVAAAVFKHVKENEILYTMSYNPSYCWILALTLGPFFTQRVRDPQRIPKTITQLYSYYIYNILKNHGREIENPRDVLLRVGQMAFRGVSERKIVFTDGDLIKYNLQPSQFLSGFLMELLEREDSARSVVYTFPHLTIQEFVAAIAQFLNPHPRDILIFLTETHGMTDGRFEVFLRFVAGLSSPMAARGLEEFLGPFPNETTCRVIDWVKVEVKRQIGYTESEAGKRSLLNTLHYLFESQNRWLAQATLGSVKTLSFSGMTLTPIDCAVLSHVIGLCDTIKHLDLCNCHIQCEGIQRLGHELYKCQELGLGQNELGDSGVKLASVALRNPECKIQKLRLDNVGLTDTGAEDLASALSTNPALTELNLNENKLGNSGVKLVSAALRNPECKIQKLWLNNVGLTDSGAEDLVSALSTNPSLTELDLRLNSLTDRSVPALRCLILTLPRLERIRLGENWFSETGGKKLRPLRGVRPGLRVIV
;
A
#
# COMPACT_ATOMS: atom_id res chain seq x y z
N MET A 1 -38.73 -56.02 -7.59
CA MET A 1 -39.39 -54.76 -7.21
C MET A 1 -38.36 -53.67 -7.32
N ALA A 2 -38.45 -52.84 -8.31
CA ALA A 2 -37.57 -51.77 -8.64
C ALA A 2 -38.13 -50.45 -8.11
N GLN A 3 -37.29 -49.60 -7.48
CA GLN A 3 -37.48 -48.17 -7.30
C GLN A 3 -36.08 -47.56 -7.46
N GLY A 4 -35.73 -46.82 -8.42
CA GLY A 4 -36.23 -45.59 -8.98
C GLY A 4 -35.43 -44.44 -8.31
N VAL A 5 -34.11 -44.20 -8.75
CA VAL A 5 -33.35 -43.01 -8.33
C VAL A 5 -33.65 -41.93 -9.39
N GLY A 6 -34.29 -40.86 -8.93
CA GLY A 6 -34.71 -39.73 -9.76
C GLY A 6 -33.49 -38.90 -10.24
N LYS A 7 -33.44 -38.67 -11.56
CA LYS A 7 -32.58 -37.67 -12.20
C LYS A 7 -33.08 -36.27 -11.82
N GLY A 8 -32.27 -35.53 -11.07
CA GLY A 8 -32.44 -34.09 -10.91
C GLY A 8 -32.08 -33.35 -12.19
N GLY A 9 -33.05 -33.12 -13.04
CA GLY A 9 -32.94 -32.24 -14.20
C GLY A 9 -32.97 -30.79 -13.74
N ILE A 10 -31.99 -30.01 -14.17
CA ILE A 10 -31.99 -28.55 -14.03
C ILE A 10 -33.17 -28.02 -14.84
N PRO A 11 -34.07 -27.17 -14.31
CA PRO A 11 -35.18 -26.62 -15.04
C PRO A 11 -34.63 -25.70 -16.16
N VAL A 12 -34.89 -26.06 -17.40
CA VAL A 12 -34.68 -25.17 -18.55
C VAL A 12 -35.79 -24.12 -18.51
N THR A 13 -35.49 -22.98 -17.92
CA THR A 13 -36.34 -21.81 -18.05
C THR A 13 -36.18 -21.23 -19.44
N SER A 14 -37.30 -20.96 -20.12
CA SER A 14 -37.37 -20.33 -21.45
C SER A 14 -36.54 -19.06 -21.49
N ALA A 15 -35.64 -18.94 -22.50
CA ALA A 15 -34.79 -17.77 -22.70
C ALA A 15 -35.63 -16.49 -22.78
N SER A 16 -35.33 -15.51 -21.91
CA SER A 16 -35.94 -14.19 -21.98
C SER A 16 -35.45 -13.50 -23.26
N GLY A 17 -36.28 -12.65 -23.91
CA GLY A 17 -35.94 -11.97 -25.19
C GLY A 17 -34.61 -11.17 -25.10
N LYS A 18 -34.09 -10.91 -23.91
CA LYS A 18 -32.76 -10.27 -23.68
C LYS A 18 -31.58 -11.22 -23.85
N ASP A 19 -31.77 -12.53 -23.58
CA ASP A 19 -30.69 -13.52 -23.73
C ASP A 19 -30.50 -13.90 -25.22
N THR A 20 -31.53 -13.76 -26.03
CA THR A 20 -31.48 -13.98 -27.48
C THR A 20 -30.60 -12.92 -28.15
N VAL A 21 -30.79 -11.65 -27.82
CA VAL A 21 -30.03 -10.53 -28.41
C VAL A 21 -28.52 -10.62 -28.14
N ILE A 22 -28.09 -10.94 -26.92
CA ILE A 22 -26.65 -11.03 -26.61
C ILE A 22 -26.02 -12.30 -27.15
N THR A 23 -26.78 -13.40 -27.24
CA THR A 23 -26.33 -14.65 -27.89
C THR A 23 -26.10 -14.44 -29.38
N GLU A 24 -27.00 -13.76 -30.07
CA GLU A 24 -26.87 -13.39 -31.50
C GLU A 24 -25.69 -12.45 -31.71
N LEU A 25 -25.50 -11.45 -30.82
CA LEU A 25 -24.37 -10.52 -30.86
C LEU A 25 -23.03 -11.26 -30.76
N LEU A 26 -22.86 -12.12 -29.73
CA LEU A 26 -21.63 -12.92 -29.55
C LEU A 26 -21.40 -13.95 -30.66
N ALA A 27 -22.46 -14.46 -31.24
CA ALA A 27 -22.39 -15.41 -32.40
C ALA A 27 -21.92 -14.71 -33.68
N SER A 28 -22.23 -13.44 -33.85
CA SER A 28 -21.82 -12.64 -35.02
C SER A 28 -20.32 -12.26 -35.01
N TRP A 29 -19.64 -12.40 -33.88
CA TRP A 29 -18.24 -12.00 -33.75
C TRP A 29 -17.25 -13.06 -34.18
N ASP A 30 -16.18 -12.63 -34.85
CA ASP A 30 -15.07 -13.50 -35.24
C ASP A 30 -14.16 -13.85 -34.06
N ASP A 31 -13.20 -14.75 -34.28
CA ASP A 31 -12.30 -15.22 -33.23
C ASP A 31 -11.34 -14.14 -32.70
N SER A 32 -10.97 -13.19 -33.55
CA SER A 32 -10.12 -12.03 -33.15
C SER A 32 -10.89 -11.08 -32.24
N GLN A 33 -12.18 -10.85 -32.56
CA GLN A 33 -13.08 -10.03 -31.75
C GLN A 33 -13.35 -10.66 -30.38
N LEU A 34 -13.60 -11.98 -30.34
CA LEU A 34 -13.76 -12.72 -29.05
C LEU A 34 -12.48 -12.78 -28.23
N LEU A 35 -11.31 -12.86 -28.85
CA LEU A 35 -10.04 -12.78 -28.17
C LEU A 35 -9.87 -11.43 -27.49
N LYS A 36 -10.07 -10.34 -28.24
CA LYS A 36 -9.99 -8.97 -27.74
C LYS A 36 -10.99 -8.71 -26.60
N LEU A 37 -12.24 -9.19 -26.76
CA LEU A 37 -13.26 -9.10 -25.73
C LEU A 37 -12.83 -9.83 -24.45
N THR A 38 -12.33 -11.07 -24.60
CA THR A 38 -11.89 -11.87 -23.45
C THR A 38 -10.71 -11.23 -22.73
N ASP A 39 -9.77 -10.68 -23.47
CA ASP A 39 -8.60 -10.00 -22.89
C ASP A 39 -8.99 -8.66 -22.25
N PHE A 40 -9.89 -7.92 -22.86
CA PHE A 40 -10.45 -6.68 -22.32
C PHE A 40 -11.14 -6.88 -20.97
N TYR A 41 -11.99 -7.90 -20.83
CA TYR A 41 -12.67 -8.20 -19.59
C TYR A 41 -11.90 -9.14 -18.66
N ARG A 42 -10.65 -9.51 -18.96
CA ARG A 42 -9.90 -10.57 -18.30
C ARG A 42 -9.93 -10.50 -16.77
N ASP A 43 -9.53 -9.38 -16.18
CA ASP A 43 -9.48 -9.24 -14.71
C ASP A 43 -10.88 -9.31 -14.08
N ARG A 44 -11.88 -8.79 -14.78
CA ARG A 44 -13.28 -8.82 -14.34
C ARG A 44 -13.90 -10.20 -14.54
N LEU A 45 -13.50 -10.92 -15.60
CA LEU A 45 -13.88 -12.31 -15.83
C LEU A 45 -13.26 -13.23 -14.78
N GLU A 46 -11.99 -13.06 -14.43
CA GLU A 46 -11.35 -13.77 -13.32
C GLU A 46 -12.18 -13.64 -12.04
N GLN A 47 -12.58 -12.41 -11.68
CA GLN A 47 -13.41 -12.14 -10.49
C GLN A 47 -14.85 -12.62 -10.60
N ALA A 48 -15.41 -12.65 -11.80
CA ALA A 48 -16.80 -13.07 -12.01
C ALA A 48 -16.94 -14.59 -12.05
N ILE A 49 -15.97 -15.26 -12.69
CA ILE A 49 -15.90 -16.72 -12.80
C ILE A 49 -15.78 -17.41 -11.45
N GLU A 50 -15.17 -16.77 -10.44
CA GLU A 50 -15.07 -17.33 -9.08
C GLU A 50 -16.42 -17.75 -8.48
N GLY A 51 -17.48 -16.99 -8.78
CA GLY A 51 -18.85 -17.32 -8.36
C GLY A 51 -19.49 -18.46 -9.16
N GLY A 52 -18.89 -18.84 -10.29
CA GLY A 52 -19.45 -19.84 -11.22
C GLY A 52 -18.42 -20.82 -11.80
N VAL A 53 -17.26 -20.95 -11.15
CA VAL A 53 -16.10 -21.73 -11.63
C VAL A 53 -16.47 -23.16 -12.01
N HIS A 54 -17.19 -23.89 -11.17
CA HIS A 54 -17.62 -25.27 -11.45
C HIS A 54 -18.54 -25.34 -12.68
N GLY A 55 -19.46 -24.40 -12.83
CA GLY A 55 -20.38 -24.36 -13.98
C GLY A 55 -19.67 -24.11 -15.31
N VAL A 56 -18.71 -23.14 -15.30
CA VAL A 56 -17.94 -22.82 -16.52
C VAL A 56 -16.97 -23.95 -16.86
N SER A 57 -16.28 -24.52 -15.89
CA SER A 57 -15.35 -25.62 -16.06
C SER A 57 -16.06 -26.89 -16.56
N LEU A 58 -17.22 -27.22 -15.98
CA LEU A 58 -18.04 -28.35 -16.41
C LEU A 58 -18.52 -28.19 -17.85
N ALA A 59 -18.95 -26.98 -18.24
CA ALA A 59 -19.40 -26.71 -19.61
C ALA A 59 -18.25 -26.85 -20.62
N LEU A 60 -17.05 -26.41 -20.28
CA LEU A 60 -15.85 -26.57 -21.12
C LEU A 60 -15.46 -28.05 -21.28
N THR A 61 -15.55 -28.85 -20.21
CA THR A 61 -15.29 -30.30 -20.25
C THR A 61 -16.32 -31.03 -21.08
N ALA A 62 -17.62 -30.71 -20.92
CA ALA A 62 -18.72 -31.31 -21.68
C ALA A 62 -18.62 -31.04 -23.20
N LYS A 63 -17.92 -29.96 -23.59
CA LYS A 63 -17.65 -29.60 -24.99
C LYS A 63 -16.24 -30.02 -25.46
N ASN A 64 -15.52 -30.84 -24.68
CA ASN A 64 -14.16 -31.31 -24.96
C ASN A 64 -13.14 -30.16 -25.20
N GLN A 65 -13.28 -29.03 -24.50
CA GLN A 65 -12.35 -27.92 -24.60
C GLN A 65 -11.25 -27.98 -23.52
N ILE A 66 -11.52 -28.60 -22.40
CA ILE A 66 -10.53 -28.94 -21.34
C ILE A 66 -10.68 -30.43 -20.99
N SER A 67 -9.60 -31.01 -20.53
CA SER A 67 -9.57 -32.45 -20.12
C SER A 67 -10.23 -32.66 -18.76
N GLY A 68 -10.58 -33.89 -18.44
CA GLY A 68 -11.08 -34.25 -17.11
C GLY A 68 -10.07 -33.99 -16.00
N GLU A 69 -8.78 -34.11 -16.26
CA GLU A 69 -7.72 -33.80 -15.32
C GLU A 69 -7.60 -32.29 -15.05
N GLU A 70 -7.70 -31.48 -16.10
CA GLU A 70 -7.70 -30.02 -15.98
C GLU A 70 -8.95 -29.54 -15.20
N HIS A 71 -10.12 -30.13 -15.47
CA HIS A 71 -11.35 -29.86 -14.72
C HIS A 71 -11.19 -30.22 -13.24
N TRP A 72 -10.61 -31.39 -12.95
CA TRP A 72 -10.39 -31.82 -11.58
C TRP A 72 -9.47 -30.86 -10.82
N LYS A 73 -8.35 -30.42 -11.42
CA LYS A 73 -7.44 -29.41 -10.82
C LYS A 73 -8.13 -28.10 -10.49
N ILE A 74 -8.98 -27.60 -11.41
CA ILE A 74 -9.79 -26.39 -11.22
C ILE A 74 -10.77 -26.56 -10.06
N SER A 75 -11.46 -27.71 -10.01
CA SER A 75 -12.46 -28.00 -8.97
C SER A 75 -11.82 -28.21 -7.60
N ASP A 76 -10.70 -28.91 -7.51
CA ASP A 76 -9.93 -29.12 -6.28
C ASP A 76 -9.47 -27.80 -5.63
N LEU A 77 -8.96 -26.86 -6.45
CA LEU A 77 -8.63 -25.50 -5.96
C LEU A 77 -9.85 -24.75 -5.43
N ALA A 78 -10.98 -24.85 -6.15
CA ALA A 78 -12.22 -24.17 -5.75
C ALA A 78 -12.80 -24.74 -4.43
N ASP A 79 -12.72 -26.06 -4.25
CA ASP A 79 -13.21 -26.78 -3.06
C ASP A 79 -12.32 -26.55 -1.83
N LYS A 80 -11.01 -26.31 -2.03
CA LYS A 80 -10.06 -25.86 -0.99
C LYS A 80 -10.23 -24.40 -0.57
N GLY A 81 -11.16 -23.67 -1.19
CA GLY A 81 -11.40 -22.25 -0.92
C GLY A 81 -10.53 -21.30 -1.75
N GLU A 82 -9.60 -21.80 -2.56
CA GLU A 82 -8.70 -21.03 -3.44
C GLU A 82 -9.39 -20.66 -4.77
N ARG A 83 -10.59 -20.08 -4.69
CA ARG A 83 -11.44 -19.79 -5.87
C ARG A 83 -10.81 -18.79 -6.84
N ALA A 84 -9.97 -17.88 -6.34
CA ALA A 84 -9.26 -16.93 -7.18
C ALA A 84 -8.23 -17.62 -8.09
N ASP A 85 -7.46 -18.55 -7.53
CA ASP A 85 -6.45 -19.30 -8.29
C ASP A 85 -7.12 -20.30 -9.24
N SER A 86 -8.24 -20.88 -8.81
CA SER A 86 -9.09 -21.73 -9.65
C SER A 86 -9.63 -20.97 -10.87
N SER A 87 -10.17 -19.76 -10.71
CA SER A 87 -10.70 -18.95 -11.82
C SER A 87 -9.59 -18.45 -12.75
N LYS A 88 -8.43 -18.10 -12.21
CA LYS A 88 -7.25 -17.70 -12.97
C LYS A 88 -6.70 -18.85 -13.82
N LEU A 89 -6.61 -20.05 -13.23
CA LEU A 89 -6.19 -21.26 -13.95
C LEU A 89 -7.18 -21.56 -15.10
N LEU A 90 -8.49 -21.53 -14.82
CA LEU A 90 -9.52 -21.77 -15.83
C LEU A 90 -9.41 -20.79 -16.99
N LEU A 91 -9.29 -19.48 -16.70
CA LEU A 91 -9.21 -18.45 -17.75
C LEU A 91 -7.90 -18.56 -18.55
N SER A 92 -6.80 -18.92 -17.92
CA SER A 92 -5.51 -19.17 -18.59
C SER A 92 -5.60 -20.35 -19.56
N LEU A 93 -6.25 -21.44 -19.15
CA LEU A 93 -6.51 -22.59 -20.03
C LEU A 93 -7.42 -22.23 -21.21
N VAL A 94 -8.48 -21.43 -20.98
CA VAL A 94 -9.36 -20.96 -22.06
C VAL A 94 -8.59 -20.12 -23.08
N MET A 95 -7.67 -19.28 -22.63
CA MET A 95 -6.82 -18.48 -23.52
C MET A 95 -5.84 -19.35 -24.31
N GLU A 96 -5.26 -20.36 -23.69
CA GLU A 96 -4.32 -21.32 -24.31
C GLU A 96 -5.00 -22.23 -25.33
N LYS A 97 -6.18 -22.79 -24.98
CA LYS A 97 -6.95 -23.72 -25.86
C LYS A 97 -7.59 -23.04 -27.08
N GLY A 98 -7.59 -21.70 -27.11
CA GLY A 98 -7.93 -20.93 -28.32
C GLY A 98 -9.41 -20.55 -28.49
N SER A 99 -9.80 -20.27 -29.73
CA SER A 99 -11.06 -19.62 -30.07
C SER A 99 -12.30 -20.40 -29.65
N ARG A 100 -12.29 -21.71 -29.83
CA ARG A 100 -13.43 -22.59 -29.52
C ARG A 100 -13.70 -22.65 -28.01
N ALA A 101 -12.66 -22.72 -27.20
CA ALA A 101 -12.79 -22.66 -25.74
C ALA A 101 -13.33 -21.29 -25.26
N ARG A 102 -12.85 -20.18 -25.84
CA ARG A 102 -13.36 -18.84 -25.55
C ARG A 102 -14.85 -18.72 -25.89
N ARG A 103 -15.29 -19.23 -27.04
CA ARG A 103 -16.68 -19.19 -27.43
C ARG A 103 -17.58 -19.97 -26.46
N VAL A 104 -17.18 -21.18 -26.09
CA VAL A 104 -17.90 -22.01 -25.10
C VAL A 104 -17.99 -21.33 -23.75
N MET A 105 -16.90 -20.67 -23.33
CA MET A 105 -16.91 -19.91 -22.10
C MET A 105 -17.94 -18.78 -22.14
N TRP A 106 -17.94 -17.95 -23.18
CA TRP A 106 -18.89 -16.83 -23.30
C TRP A 106 -20.36 -17.30 -23.41
N GLU A 107 -20.63 -18.37 -24.18
CA GLU A 107 -21.95 -18.98 -24.21
C GLU A 107 -22.42 -19.45 -22.82
N THR A 108 -21.49 -19.97 -22.03
CA THR A 108 -21.80 -20.44 -20.69
C THR A 108 -22.03 -19.25 -19.73
N ILE A 109 -21.26 -18.18 -19.85
CA ILE A 109 -21.45 -16.94 -19.09
C ILE A 109 -22.84 -16.34 -19.36
N VAL A 110 -23.30 -16.33 -20.61
CA VAL A 110 -24.66 -15.89 -20.95
C VAL A 110 -25.72 -16.75 -20.27
N LYS A 111 -25.58 -18.08 -20.32
CA LYS A 111 -26.52 -19.01 -19.67
C LYS A 111 -26.54 -18.87 -18.13
N MET A 112 -25.41 -18.50 -17.54
CA MET A 112 -25.27 -18.36 -16.09
C MET A 112 -25.53 -16.92 -15.57
N ARG A 113 -25.97 -15.99 -16.44
CA ARG A 113 -26.14 -14.57 -16.06
C ARG A 113 -27.08 -14.36 -14.87
N ASN A 114 -28.15 -15.19 -14.78
CA ASN A 114 -29.14 -15.10 -13.71
C ASN A 114 -28.68 -15.76 -12.40
N VAL A 115 -27.64 -16.60 -12.46
CA VAL A 115 -27.08 -17.32 -11.31
C VAL A 115 -25.91 -16.54 -10.70
N VAL A 116 -25.11 -15.85 -11.53
CA VAL A 116 -23.94 -15.09 -11.08
C VAL A 116 -24.13 -13.60 -11.44
N PRO A 117 -24.49 -12.76 -10.45
CA PRO A 117 -24.80 -11.34 -10.71
C PRO A 117 -23.67 -10.54 -11.38
N LYS A 118 -22.41 -10.98 -11.19
CA LYS A 118 -21.26 -10.34 -11.85
C LYS A 118 -21.24 -10.61 -13.36
N PHE A 119 -21.72 -11.75 -13.83
CA PHE A 119 -21.88 -12.03 -15.27
C PHE A 119 -22.92 -11.11 -15.89
N ASP A 120 -24.06 -10.93 -15.23
CA ASP A 120 -25.12 -10.04 -15.71
C ASP A 120 -24.64 -8.60 -15.88
N LYS A 121 -23.76 -8.14 -14.98
CA LYS A 121 -23.18 -6.80 -15.08
C LYS A 121 -22.25 -6.64 -16.29
N ILE A 122 -21.39 -7.62 -16.57
CA ILE A 122 -20.51 -7.63 -17.76
C ILE A 122 -21.36 -7.70 -19.03
N LEU A 123 -22.35 -8.59 -19.07
CA LEU A 123 -23.20 -8.79 -20.24
C LEU A 123 -24.08 -7.59 -20.56
N LYS A 124 -24.59 -6.87 -19.54
CA LYS A 124 -25.30 -5.60 -19.73
C LYS A 124 -24.41 -4.52 -20.35
N GLU A 125 -23.17 -4.41 -19.90
CA GLU A 125 -22.23 -3.47 -20.49
C GLU A 125 -21.97 -3.78 -21.97
N ILE A 126 -21.82 -5.07 -22.32
CA ILE A 126 -21.66 -5.51 -23.70
C ILE A 126 -22.91 -5.19 -24.53
N GLN A 127 -24.12 -5.35 -23.97
CA GLN A 127 -25.38 -5.02 -24.63
C GLN A 127 -25.61 -3.51 -24.81
N GLU A 128 -25.28 -2.71 -23.81
CA GLU A 128 -25.49 -1.28 -23.83
C GLU A 128 -24.51 -0.52 -24.75
N HIS A 129 -23.35 -1.09 -24.99
CA HIS A 129 -22.27 -0.41 -25.70
C HIS A 129 -22.00 -0.99 -27.09
N GLY A 130 -22.74 -2.04 -27.49
CA GLY A 130 -22.76 -2.66 -28.82
C GLY A 130 -21.38 -2.67 -29.48
N CYS A 131 -20.61 -3.70 -29.33
CA CYS A 131 -19.25 -3.90 -29.81
C CYS A 131 -18.17 -3.33 -28.88
N VAL A 132 -17.22 -4.20 -28.54
CA VAL A 132 -15.80 -3.83 -28.37
C VAL A 132 -15.50 -2.73 -29.36
N PRO A 133 -14.77 -1.66 -29.01
CA PRO A 133 -14.40 -0.66 -29.99
C PRO A 133 -13.78 -1.38 -31.18
N VAL A 134 -14.61 -1.61 -32.19
CA VAL A 134 -14.11 -2.01 -33.49
C VAL A 134 -13.21 -0.85 -33.86
N HIS A 135 -11.96 -1.13 -34.05
CA HIS A 135 -11.07 -0.21 -34.70
C HIS A 135 -11.83 0.34 -35.92
N LEU A 136 -12.15 1.64 -35.86
CA LEU A 136 -12.34 2.37 -37.10
C LEU A 136 -11.18 1.92 -37.97
N PRO A 137 -11.42 1.45 -39.25
CA PRO A 137 -10.32 1.10 -40.09
C PRO A 137 -9.39 2.30 -40.07
N LEU A 138 -8.13 2.10 -39.64
CA LEU A 138 -7.09 3.08 -39.78
C LEU A 138 -7.20 3.58 -41.21
N SER A 139 -7.65 4.82 -41.42
CA SER A 139 -7.61 5.44 -42.72
C SER A 139 -6.21 5.14 -43.25
N GLU A 140 -6.13 4.52 -44.45
CA GLU A 140 -4.84 4.05 -44.95
C GLU A 140 -3.83 5.17 -44.86
N ILE A 141 -2.83 4.98 -43.98
CA ILE A 141 -1.77 5.97 -43.73
C ILE A 141 -1.08 6.18 -45.09
N PRO A 142 -0.97 7.42 -45.62
CA PRO A 142 -0.22 7.70 -46.85
C PRO A 142 1.18 7.07 -46.78
N ARG A 143 1.68 6.57 -47.91
CA ARG A 143 2.96 5.84 -47.98
C ARG A 143 4.11 6.62 -47.33
N GLU A 144 4.20 7.93 -47.57
CA GLU A 144 5.22 8.82 -46.98
C GLU A 144 5.15 8.87 -45.45
N LEU A 145 3.96 8.83 -44.88
CA LEU A 145 3.76 8.76 -43.41
C LEU A 145 4.09 7.37 -42.85
N LYS A 146 3.89 6.27 -43.61
CA LYS A 146 4.26 4.92 -43.17
C LYS A 146 5.76 4.76 -42.97
N ASP A 147 6.57 5.30 -43.89
CA ASP A 147 8.04 5.22 -43.80
C ASP A 147 8.56 5.99 -42.59
N VAL A 148 8.02 7.18 -42.34
CA VAL A 148 8.38 7.99 -41.16
C VAL A 148 7.87 7.33 -39.88
N GLN A 149 6.68 6.75 -39.90
CA GLN A 149 6.16 6.01 -38.73
C GLN A 149 7.05 4.81 -38.39
N GLN A 150 7.48 4.06 -39.37
CA GLN A 150 8.36 2.90 -39.17
C GLN A 150 9.71 3.36 -38.61
N LYS A 151 10.31 4.40 -39.18
CA LYS A 151 11.55 4.98 -38.65
C LYS A 151 11.38 5.49 -37.21
N HIS A 152 10.24 6.10 -36.89
CA HIS A 152 9.92 6.59 -35.55
C HIS A 152 9.79 5.43 -34.55
N LYS A 153 9.10 4.33 -34.95
CA LYS A 153 9.01 3.12 -34.14
C LYS A 153 10.38 2.50 -33.87
N GLU A 154 11.24 2.40 -34.88
CA GLU A 154 12.60 1.87 -34.75
C GLU A 154 13.46 2.74 -33.83
N THR A 155 13.35 4.07 -33.93
CA THR A 155 14.05 5.02 -33.06
C THR A 155 13.61 4.87 -31.62
N LEU A 156 12.31 4.86 -31.36
CA LEU A 156 11.75 4.70 -30.02
C LEU A 156 12.03 3.31 -29.43
N PHE A 157 12.00 2.26 -30.25
CA PHE A 157 12.40 0.91 -29.83
C PHE A 157 13.86 0.93 -29.33
N ALA A 158 14.80 1.44 -30.14
CA ALA A 158 16.22 1.50 -29.76
C ALA A 158 16.46 2.34 -28.49
N GLN A 159 15.66 3.40 -28.26
CA GLN A 159 15.74 4.22 -27.05
C GLN A 159 15.16 3.53 -25.81
N THR A 160 14.26 2.56 -25.98
CA THR A 160 13.48 1.98 -24.86
C THR A 160 13.71 0.49 -24.62
N GLU A 161 14.40 -0.22 -25.54
CA GLU A 161 14.63 -1.68 -25.41
C GLU A 161 15.47 -2.06 -24.20
N THR A 162 16.33 -1.15 -23.73
CA THR A 162 17.28 -1.41 -22.66
C THR A 162 16.96 -0.61 -21.42
N LEU A 163 17.16 -1.24 -20.27
CA LEU A 163 17.12 -0.63 -18.96
C LEU A 163 18.54 -0.58 -18.40
N SER A 164 19.09 0.61 -18.23
CA SER A 164 20.35 0.80 -17.53
C SER A 164 20.10 0.65 -16.03
N VAL A 165 20.57 -0.44 -15.44
CA VAL A 165 20.50 -0.66 -14.00
C VAL A 165 21.92 -0.47 -13.45
N ASN A 166 22.05 0.43 -12.50
CA ASN A 166 23.31 0.64 -11.80
C ASN A 166 23.61 -0.60 -10.95
N THR A 167 24.52 -1.47 -11.42
CA THR A 167 24.89 -2.74 -10.75
C THR A 167 26.26 -2.64 -10.07
N ILE A 168 26.77 -1.44 -9.89
CA ILE A 168 28.18 -1.12 -9.55
C ILE A 168 28.63 -1.71 -8.20
N LEU A 169 27.71 -2.10 -7.31
CA LEU A 169 28.05 -2.86 -6.10
C LEU A 169 28.73 -4.23 -6.37
N MET A 170 28.77 -4.68 -7.63
CA MET A 170 29.37 -5.96 -8.03
C MET A 170 30.71 -5.85 -8.76
N ARG A 171 31.43 -4.72 -8.73
CA ARG A 171 32.67 -4.46 -9.49
C ARG A 171 32.53 -4.61 -11.02
N GLU A 172 31.31 -4.67 -11.54
CA GLU A 172 31.03 -4.76 -12.94
C GLU A 172 30.52 -3.41 -13.46
N LYS A 173 30.91 -3.01 -14.67
CA LYS A 173 30.39 -1.84 -15.38
C LYS A 173 28.86 -1.90 -15.45
N VAL A 174 28.19 -0.74 -15.56
CA VAL A 174 26.75 -0.62 -15.74
C VAL A 174 26.22 -1.75 -16.63
N LYS A 175 25.46 -2.69 -16.06
CA LYS A 175 24.83 -3.75 -16.84
C LYS A 175 23.61 -3.17 -17.52
N VAL A 176 23.58 -3.30 -18.81
CA VAL A 176 22.43 -2.97 -19.65
C VAL A 176 21.60 -4.24 -19.79
N PHE A 177 20.37 -4.20 -19.31
CA PHE A 177 19.43 -5.31 -19.40
C PHE A 177 18.35 -5.01 -20.43
N GLN A 178 17.82 -6.06 -21.03
CA GLN A 178 16.61 -5.91 -21.82
C GLN A 178 15.45 -5.52 -20.88
N LEU A 179 14.67 -4.49 -21.25
CA LEU A 179 13.54 -4.00 -20.47
C LEU A 179 12.55 -5.13 -20.16
N VAL A 180 12.25 -5.99 -21.14
CA VAL A 180 11.28 -7.10 -21.01
C VAL A 180 11.69 -8.11 -19.95
N ASP A 181 12.99 -8.37 -19.76
CA ASP A 181 13.48 -9.38 -18.84
C ASP A 181 13.41 -8.92 -17.37
N ARG A 182 13.56 -7.62 -17.18
CA ARG A 182 13.61 -7.02 -15.82
C ARG A 182 12.32 -6.34 -15.38
N TYR A 183 11.46 -5.96 -16.33
CA TYR A 183 10.21 -5.27 -15.99
C TYR A 183 9.25 -6.19 -15.24
N ALA A 184 9.00 -5.88 -13.97
CA ALA A 184 7.91 -6.46 -13.21
C ALA A 184 6.68 -5.52 -13.30
N GLU A 185 5.52 -6.10 -13.63
CA GLU A 185 4.29 -5.32 -13.85
C GLU A 185 3.82 -4.61 -12.58
N LEU A 186 3.63 -3.31 -12.68
CA LEU A 186 3.13 -2.46 -11.60
C LEU A 186 1.60 -2.58 -11.48
N THR A 187 1.11 -2.53 -10.25
CA THR A 187 -0.33 -2.44 -10.00
C THR A 187 -0.77 -0.98 -10.08
N VAL A 188 -1.75 -0.71 -10.95
CA VAL A 188 -2.33 0.62 -11.17
C VAL A 188 -3.83 0.56 -10.84
N ILE A 189 -4.36 1.61 -10.19
CA ILE A 189 -5.77 1.73 -9.82
C ILE A 189 -6.42 2.99 -10.41
N SER A 190 -7.75 2.97 -10.55
CA SER A 190 -8.56 4.05 -11.16
C SER A 190 -8.86 5.22 -10.23
N THR A 191 -8.43 5.17 -8.97
CA THR A 191 -8.70 6.21 -7.97
C THR A 191 -7.43 6.88 -7.53
N VAL A 192 -7.41 8.21 -7.60
CA VAL A 192 -6.33 9.03 -7.05
C VAL A 192 -6.87 9.71 -5.79
N ARG A 193 -6.17 9.54 -4.66
CA ARG A 193 -6.47 10.28 -3.44
C ARG A 193 -5.64 11.56 -3.39
N ASP A 194 -6.31 12.71 -3.50
CA ASP A 194 -5.71 13.98 -3.15
C ASP A 194 -5.74 14.14 -1.63
N ARG A 195 -4.61 13.89 -0.97
CA ARG A 195 -4.41 14.20 0.44
C ARG A 195 -3.32 15.27 0.53
N ARG A 196 -3.61 16.35 1.24
CA ARG A 196 -2.54 17.22 1.74
C ARG A 196 -1.69 16.39 2.69
N LEU A 197 -0.50 15.99 2.23
CA LEU A 197 0.41 15.14 2.99
C LEU A 197 1.02 15.97 4.12
N VAL A 198 0.70 15.62 5.35
CA VAL A 198 1.31 16.15 6.58
C VAL A 198 2.43 15.26 7.10
N GLU A 199 2.72 14.17 6.41
CA GLU A 199 3.81 13.24 6.70
C GLU A 199 4.64 12.97 5.43
N HIS A 200 5.78 12.31 5.58
CA HIS A 200 6.64 11.97 4.45
C HIS A 200 5.88 11.14 3.40
N GLU A 201 6.02 11.51 2.12
CA GLU A 201 5.24 10.96 1.01
C GLU A 201 5.30 9.43 0.92
N LEU A 202 6.49 8.84 1.11
CA LEU A 202 6.66 7.38 1.09
C LEU A 202 6.01 6.70 2.29
N LEU A 203 6.02 7.33 3.46
CA LEU A 203 5.38 6.79 4.67
C LEU A 203 3.87 6.88 4.56
N ALA A 204 3.34 8.02 4.09
CA ALA A 204 1.91 8.19 3.83
C ALA A 204 1.38 7.13 2.86
N ARG A 205 2.08 6.90 1.77
CA ARG A 205 1.69 5.88 0.77
C ARG A 205 1.93 4.46 1.25
N GLY A 206 2.91 4.22 2.10
CA GLY A 206 3.08 2.93 2.77
C GLY A 206 1.87 2.55 3.62
N ARG A 207 1.26 3.51 4.35
CA ARG A 207 0.00 3.32 5.09
C ARG A 207 -1.18 3.08 4.16
N ASP A 208 -1.32 3.92 3.12
CA ASP A 208 -2.36 3.74 2.11
C ASP A 208 -2.22 2.37 1.42
N HIS A 209 -0.99 1.90 1.16
CA HIS A 209 -0.74 0.59 0.55
C HIS A 209 -1.30 -0.56 1.39
N GLU A 210 -1.22 -0.47 2.72
CA GLU A 210 -1.78 -1.48 3.60
C GLU A 210 -3.32 -1.50 3.52
N GLU A 211 -3.97 -0.33 3.52
CA GLU A 211 -5.42 -0.21 3.30
C GLU A 211 -5.82 -0.79 1.91
N TRP A 212 -5.03 -0.50 0.88
CA TRP A 212 -5.29 -1.03 -0.46
C TRP A 212 -5.03 -2.54 -0.55
N ARG A 213 -4.04 -3.06 0.16
CA ARG A 213 -3.81 -4.50 0.25
C ARG A 213 -5.03 -5.22 0.78
N GLN A 214 -5.68 -4.69 1.80
CA GLN A 214 -6.89 -5.25 2.36
C GLN A 214 -8.09 -5.11 1.43
N LYS A 215 -8.26 -3.95 0.78
CA LYS A 215 -9.26 -3.78 -0.28
C LYS A 215 -9.02 -4.74 -1.44
N HIS A 216 -7.76 -5.03 -1.75
CA HIS A 216 -7.42 -6.03 -2.76
C HIS A 216 -7.81 -7.45 -2.33
N LEU A 217 -7.54 -7.84 -1.08
CA LEU A 217 -7.98 -9.13 -0.52
C LEU A 217 -9.51 -9.25 -0.50
N ARG A 218 -10.22 -8.16 -0.20
CA ARG A 218 -11.69 -8.07 -0.27
C ARG A 218 -12.22 -7.88 -1.70
N ARG A 219 -11.35 -7.78 -2.71
CA ARG A 219 -11.69 -7.56 -4.13
C ARG A 219 -12.48 -6.27 -4.40
N GLU A 220 -12.27 -5.27 -3.60
CA GLU A 220 -12.92 -3.96 -3.72
C GLU A 220 -12.13 -2.96 -4.58
N LEU A 221 -10.87 -3.29 -4.95
CA LEU A 221 -10.02 -2.42 -5.78
C LEU A 221 -10.28 -2.63 -7.27
N GLU A 222 -10.59 -1.53 -7.95
CA GLU A 222 -10.67 -1.50 -9.40
C GLU A 222 -9.26 -1.25 -9.99
N LYS A 223 -8.66 -2.32 -10.53
CA LYS A 223 -7.35 -2.26 -11.18
C LYS A 223 -7.51 -1.80 -12.62
N ILE A 224 -6.57 -0.98 -13.09
CA ILE A 224 -6.44 -0.59 -14.49
C ILE A 224 -5.18 -1.23 -15.07
N ARG A 225 -5.29 -1.82 -16.25
CA ARG A 225 -4.11 -2.18 -17.05
C ARG A 225 -3.63 -0.94 -17.80
N ILE A 226 -2.33 -0.75 -17.85
CA ILE A 226 -1.70 0.36 -18.58
C ILE A 226 -2.15 0.37 -20.05
N ALA A 227 -2.29 -0.79 -20.66
CA ALA A 227 -2.77 -0.93 -22.04
C ALA A 227 -4.18 -0.36 -22.29
N HIS A 228 -4.99 -0.20 -21.26
CA HIS A 228 -6.38 0.22 -21.33
C HIS A 228 -6.66 1.65 -20.85
N LEU A 229 -5.62 2.46 -20.53
CA LEU A 229 -5.79 3.83 -20.00
C LEU A 229 -6.60 4.74 -20.94
N PHE A 230 -6.51 4.53 -22.27
CA PHE A 230 -7.20 5.33 -23.28
C PHE A 230 -8.45 4.63 -23.86
N GLU A 231 -8.88 3.52 -23.28
CA GLU A 231 -10.10 2.85 -23.68
C GLU A 231 -11.31 3.41 -22.95
N ASN A 232 -12.38 3.76 -23.69
CA ASN A 232 -13.53 4.52 -23.20
C ASN A 232 -14.39 3.85 -22.10
N SER A 233 -14.01 2.66 -21.60
CA SER A 233 -14.84 1.84 -20.71
C SER A 233 -14.80 2.18 -19.23
N TYR A 234 -13.81 2.97 -18.75
CA TYR A 234 -13.66 3.23 -17.31
C TYR A 234 -14.54 4.36 -16.76
N SER A 235 -15.38 4.99 -17.58
CA SER A 235 -16.08 6.23 -17.20
C SER A 235 -17.47 6.04 -16.56
N HIS A 236 -17.95 4.80 -16.26
CA HIS A 236 -19.37 4.62 -15.85
C HIS A 236 -19.74 5.21 -14.48
N ARG A 237 -18.86 5.16 -13.48
CA ARG A 237 -19.11 5.83 -12.17
C ARG A 237 -18.90 7.35 -12.22
N PHE A 238 -18.05 7.82 -13.11
CA PHE A 238 -17.81 9.26 -13.31
C PHE A 238 -18.90 9.91 -14.18
N ARG A 239 -19.46 9.16 -15.15
CA ARG A 239 -20.59 9.63 -15.99
C ARG A 239 -21.86 9.92 -15.23
N GLU A 240 -22.19 9.20 -14.16
CA GLU A 240 -23.40 9.51 -13.37
C GLU A 240 -23.28 10.85 -12.63
N LYS A 241 -22.09 11.25 -12.19
CA LYS A 241 -21.86 12.58 -11.59
C LYS A 241 -21.76 13.70 -12.65
N MET A 242 -21.40 13.38 -13.89
CA MET A 242 -21.15 14.36 -14.96
C MET A 242 -22.22 14.42 -16.05
N LYS A 243 -23.31 13.65 -15.98
CA LYS A 243 -24.43 13.68 -16.93
C LYS A 243 -25.07 15.05 -17.16
N ARG A 244 -24.70 16.06 -16.38
CA ARG A 244 -25.18 17.45 -16.54
C ARG A 244 -24.33 18.34 -17.46
N PHE A 245 -23.18 17.88 -17.98
CA PHE A 245 -22.24 18.76 -18.70
C PHE A 245 -21.67 18.24 -20.05
N PHE A 246 -22.11 17.10 -20.60
CA PHE A 246 -21.52 16.62 -21.85
C PHE A 246 -22.38 16.82 -23.09
N ILE A 247 -22.00 17.82 -23.86
CA ILE A 247 -22.16 17.88 -25.31
C ILE A 247 -21.20 16.84 -25.93
N ARG A 248 -21.67 16.03 -26.88
CA ARG A 248 -20.85 15.13 -27.71
C ARG A 248 -19.67 15.89 -28.31
N SER A 249 -18.45 15.70 -27.78
CA SER A 249 -17.25 16.09 -28.48
C SER A 249 -16.40 14.84 -28.73
N THR A 250 -16.00 14.65 -29.97
CA THR A 250 -14.92 13.78 -30.46
C THR A 250 -13.57 14.30 -29.98
N SER A 251 -13.41 14.48 -28.69
CA SER A 251 -12.22 15.04 -28.04
C SER A 251 -11.33 13.91 -27.57
N GLY A 252 -10.02 13.96 -27.88
CA GLY A 252 -9.02 13.07 -27.33
C GLY A 252 -9.07 12.94 -25.81
N CYS A 253 -8.53 11.89 -25.26
CA CYS A 253 -8.55 11.59 -23.85
C CYS A 253 -7.20 11.95 -23.19
N SER A 254 -7.20 12.83 -22.19
CA SER A 254 -6.01 13.07 -21.37
C SER A 254 -6.05 12.18 -20.11
N ALA A 255 -4.92 11.52 -19.81
CA ALA A 255 -4.74 10.67 -18.65
C ALA A 255 -3.63 11.22 -17.73
N ALA A 256 -3.87 11.21 -16.44
CA ALA A 256 -2.86 11.55 -15.43
C ALA A 256 -2.59 10.35 -14.54
N VAL A 257 -1.31 9.97 -14.43
CA VAL A 257 -0.84 8.86 -13.61
C VAL A 257 0.01 9.39 -12.46
N ALA A 258 -0.48 9.23 -11.24
CA ALA A 258 0.21 9.62 -10.02
C ALA A 258 1.05 8.47 -9.44
N GLY A 259 2.17 8.81 -8.81
CA GLY A 259 2.96 7.81 -8.09
C GLY A 259 4.12 8.44 -7.32
N VAL A 260 4.44 7.86 -6.15
CA VAL A 260 5.55 8.31 -5.29
C VAL A 260 6.92 8.21 -5.98
N PRO A 261 7.97 8.85 -5.47
CA PRO A 261 9.33 8.66 -5.96
C PRO A 261 9.74 7.19 -5.98
N GLY A 262 10.44 6.77 -7.04
CA GLY A 262 10.94 5.40 -7.17
C GLY A 262 9.90 4.31 -7.45
N ILE A 263 8.62 4.65 -7.59
CA ILE A 263 7.55 3.68 -7.87
C ILE A 263 7.57 3.13 -9.31
N GLY A 264 8.40 3.70 -10.19
CA GLY A 264 8.57 3.25 -11.55
C GLY A 264 7.75 4.01 -12.60
N LYS A 265 7.39 5.30 -12.39
CA LYS A 265 6.65 6.12 -13.37
C LYS A 265 7.37 6.17 -14.72
N THR A 266 8.64 6.56 -14.73
CA THR A 266 9.45 6.66 -15.96
C THR A 266 9.63 5.29 -16.62
N THR A 267 9.87 4.23 -15.85
CA THR A 267 9.96 2.86 -16.39
C THR A 267 8.63 2.40 -16.99
N MET A 268 7.50 2.80 -16.41
CA MET A 268 6.17 2.56 -16.99
C MET A 268 6.01 3.30 -18.32
N VAL A 269 6.41 4.58 -18.40
CA VAL A 269 6.38 5.34 -19.65
C VAL A 269 7.28 4.69 -20.70
N GLN A 270 8.50 4.30 -20.34
CA GLN A 270 9.41 3.56 -21.21
C GLN A 270 8.78 2.26 -21.73
N LYS A 271 8.10 1.50 -20.86
CA LYS A 271 7.39 0.28 -21.25
C LYS A 271 6.21 0.56 -22.19
N ILE A 272 5.45 1.63 -21.98
CA ILE A 272 4.37 2.08 -22.88
C ILE A 272 4.92 2.37 -24.27
N VAL A 273 6.00 3.15 -24.35
CA VAL A 273 6.65 3.53 -25.62
C VAL A 273 7.20 2.29 -26.34
N TYR A 274 7.88 1.40 -25.60
CA TYR A 274 8.38 0.13 -26.13
C TYR A 274 7.26 -0.76 -26.70
N ASP A 275 6.15 -0.93 -25.95
CA ASP A 275 5.03 -1.77 -26.36
C ASP A 275 4.26 -1.17 -27.55
N TRP A 276 4.18 0.16 -27.63
CA TRP A 276 3.64 0.82 -28.83
C TRP A 276 4.55 0.61 -30.06
N ALA A 277 5.86 0.79 -29.91
CA ALA A 277 6.82 0.61 -31.00
C ALA A 277 6.82 -0.83 -31.51
N THR A 278 6.64 -1.83 -30.63
CA THR A 278 6.54 -3.26 -30.99
C THR A 278 5.14 -3.70 -31.39
N GLY A 279 4.16 -2.81 -31.44
CA GLY A 279 2.81 -3.12 -31.90
C GLY A 279 1.92 -3.86 -30.91
N LYS A 280 2.24 -3.85 -29.59
CA LYS A 280 1.50 -4.58 -28.56
C LYS A 280 0.32 -3.80 -27.99
N ILE A 281 0.47 -2.48 -27.79
CA ILE A 281 -0.57 -1.60 -27.22
C ILE A 281 -0.76 -0.34 -28.06
N TYR A 282 -1.88 0.34 -27.89
CA TYR A 282 -2.16 1.69 -28.40
C TYR A 282 -2.06 1.83 -29.92
N GLN A 283 -2.48 0.81 -30.66
CA GLN A 283 -2.43 0.81 -32.15
C GLN A 283 -3.36 1.86 -32.81
N GLN A 284 -4.28 2.46 -32.03
CA GLN A 284 -5.09 3.60 -32.47
C GLN A 284 -4.25 4.89 -32.66
N PHE A 285 -3.09 5.00 -32.02
CA PHE A 285 -2.22 6.15 -32.20
C PHE A 285 -1.21 5.89 -33.34
N GLN A 286 -1.23 6.78 -34.33
CA GLN A 286 -0.31 6.72 -35.45
C GLN A 286 1.10 7.16 -35.04
N PHE A 287 1.20 8.16 -34.11
CA PHE A 287 2.46 8.66 -33.60
C PHE A 287 2.37 8.88 -32.09
N VAL A 288 3.47 8.57 -31.39
CA VAL A 288 3.66 8.79 -29.96
C VAL A 288 4.88 9.68 -29.75
N PHE A 289 4.68 10.84 -29.14
CA PHE A 289 5.75 11.78 -28.81
C PHE A 289 5.95 11.79 -27.29
N SER A 290 7.16 11.44 -26.83
CA SER A 290 7.47 11.36 -25.40
C SER A 290 8.46 12.45 -25.01
N PHE A 291 8.11 13.23 -24.00
CA PHE A 291 8.91 14.31 -23.45
C PHE A 291 9.06 14.14 -21.95
N ARG A 292 10.25 14.46 -21.42
CA ARG A 292 10.47 14.56 -19.97
C ARG A 292 10.41 16.03 -19.55
N PHE A 293 9.63 16.36 -18.54
CA PHE A 293 9.59 17.73 -18.02
C PHE A 293 10.94 18.25 -17.56
N ARG A 294 11.80 17.35 -17.07
CA ARG A 294 13.18 17.65 -16.72
C ARG A 294 13.95 18.29 -17.89
N ASP A 295 13.81 17.74 -19.11
CA ASP A 295 14.49 18.23 -20.31
C ASP A 295 13.86 19.54 -20.80
N LEU A 296 12.55 19.69 -20.65
CA LEU A 296 11.82 20.90 -21.00
C LEU A 296 12.23 22.12 -20.16
N ASN A 297 12.78 21.92 -18.96
CA ASN A 297 13.28 23.01 -18.10
C ASN A 297 14.46 23.81 -18.68
N PHE A 298 15.13 23.26 -19.68
CA PHE A 298 16.28 23.93 -20.33
C PHE A 298 15.90 24.83 -21.51
N ILE A 299 14.61 24.78 -21.91
CA ILE A 299 14.06 25.64 -22.93
C ILE A 299 13.66 26.97 -22.28
N ASN A 300 14.56 27.96 -22.30
CA ASN A 300 14.33 29.28 -21.69
C ASN A 300 13.87 30.35 -22.70
N CYS A 301 13.68 29.95 -23.96
CA CYS A 301 13.20 30.83 -25.05
C CYS A 301 11.79 30.40 -25.48
N ARG A 302 11.07 31.28 -26.14
CA ARG A 302 9.84 30.93 -26.83
C ARG A 302 10.15 29.89 -27.92
N ILE A 303 9.30 28.91 -28.05
CA ILE A 303 9.39 27.81 -29.00
C ILE A 303 7.99 27.50 -29.52
N ASN A 304 7.86 26.81 -30.63
CA ASN A 304 6.61 26.29 -31.13
C ASN A 304 6.61 24.75 -31.03
N LEU A 305 5.44 24.10 -31.11
CA LEU A 305 5.32 22.65 -31.00
C LEU A 305 6.11 21.92 -32.08
N ARG A 306 6.17 22.50 -33.31
CA ARG A 306 6.94 21.93 -34.41
C ARG A 306 8.41 21.84 -34.07
N GLU A 307 9.02 22.95 -33.63
CA GLU A 307 10.44 23.00 -33.25
C GLU A 307 10.72 22.09 -32.03
N LEU A 308 9.81 22.03 -31.05
CA LEU A 308 9.91 21.14 -29.89
C LEU A 308 9.99 19.65 -30.29
N ILE A 309 9.23 19.25 -31.31
CA ILE A 309 9.29 17.88 -31.84
C ILE A 309 10.55 17.66 -32.67
N LEU A 310 10.90 18.60 -33.51
CA LEU A 310 12.08 18.49 -34.38
C LEU A 310 13.40 18.46 -33.59
N ASP A 311 13.46 19.13 -32.47
CA ASP A 311 14.61 19.09 -31.55
C ASP A 311 14.92 17.67 -31.07
N GLN A 312 13.90 16.88 -30.81
CA GLN A 312 14.01 15.49 -30.31
C GLN A 312 13.93 14.45 -31.44
N TYR A 313 13.17 14.77 -32.52
CA TYR A 313 12.87 13.85 -33.62
C TYR A 313 13.10 14.55 -34.98
N PRO A 314 14.35 14.87 -35.35
CA PRO A 314 14.64 15.73 -36.53
C PRO A 314 14.21 15.14 -37.87
N TYR A 315 14.00 13.83 -37.95
CA TYR A 315 13.57 13.13 -39.17
C TYR A 315 12.11 13.41 -39.59
N PHE A 316 11.31 14.08 -38.76
CA PHE A 316 9.95 14.46 -39.15
C PHE A 316 9.95 15.62 -40.19
N GLY A 317 10.88 16.56 -40.12
CA GLY A 317 10.99 17.65 -41.08
C GLY A 317 9.66 18.35 -41.40
N ASN A 318 9.33 18.47 -42.69
CA ASN A 318 8.10 19.12 -43.15
C ASN A 318 6.86 18.21 -43.07
N ILE A 319 7.04 16.93 -42.81
CA ILE A 319 5.92 15.94 -42.80
C ILE A 319 4.99 16.16 -41.59
N LEU A 320 5.43 16.92 -40.57
CA LEU A 320 4.61 17.27 -39.42
C LEU A 320 3.28 17.96 -39.80
N ARG A 321 3.26 18.74 -40.92
CA ARG A 321 2.03 19.35 -41.40
C ARG A 321 0.96 18.31 -41.81
N GLU A 322 1.37 17.17 -42.35
CA GLU A 322 0.47 16.04 -42.65
C GLU A 322 0.05 15.30 -41.38
N VAL A 323 0.97 15.18 -40.40
CA VAL A 323 0.69 14.55 -39.10
C VAL A 323 -0.39 15.35 -38.33
N TRP A 324 -0.36 16.70 -38.41
CA TRP A 324 -1.36 17.56 -37.74
C TRP A 324 -2.77 17.42 -38.27
N LYS A 325 -2.97 16.88 -39.48
CA LYS A 325 -4.30 16.69 -40.07
C LYS A 325 -5.13 15.63 -39.35
N ASN A 326 -4.47 14.72 -38.61
CA ASN A 326 -5.16 13.68 -37.83
C ASN A 326 -4.75 13.74 -36.34
N PRO A 327 -5.21 14.72 -35.57
CA PRO A 327 -4.85 14.86 -34.15
C PRO A 327 -5.29 13.65 -33.30
N GLU A 328 -6.38 12.96 -33.65
CA GLU A 328 -6.88 11.79 -32.93
C GLU A 328 -5.89 10.60 -32.97
N GLY A 329 -5.03 10.55 -34.00
CA GLY A 329 -3.93 9.58 -34.12
C GLY A 329 -2.68 9.95 -33.34
N LEU A 330 -2.69 11.00 -32.48
CA LEU A 330 -1.52 11.48 -31.76
C LEU A 330 -1.63 11.25 -30.26
N LEU A 331 -0.55 10.73 -29.68
CA LEU A 331 -0.38 10.64 -28.24
C LEU A 331 0.87 11.42 -27.81
N PHE A 332 0.68 12.41 -26.94
CA PHE A 332 1.76 13.13 -26.28
C PHE A 332 1.96 12.59 -24.86
N ILE A 333 3.17 12.20 -24.52
CA ILE A 333 3.53 11.71 -23.18
C ILE A 333 4.46 12.75 -22.54
N PHE A 334 4.07 13.25 -21.37
CA PHE A 334 4.87 14.17 -20.56
C PHE A 334 5.18 13.52 -19.21
N ASP A 335 6.45 13.12 -19.01
CA ASP A 335 6.89 12.43 -17.80
C ASP A 335 7.46 13.39 -16.76
N GLY A 336 6.91 13.34 -15.52
CA GLY A 336 7.43 14.03 -14.35
C GLY A 336 7.01 15.49 -14.20
N LEU A 337 5.72 15.83 -14.22
CA LEU A 337 5.21 17.21 -14.05
C LEU A 337 5.72 17.87 -12.75
N ASP A 338 5.94 17.11 -11.70
CA ASP A 338 6.49 17.59 -10.42
C ASP A 338 7.93 18.10 -10.53
N GLU A 339 8.66 17.75 -11.60
CA GLU A 339 10.02 18.20 -11.89
C GLU A 339 10.06 19.50 -12.73
N PHE A 340 8.90 20.00 -13.17
CA PHE A 340 8.82 21.16 -14.04
C PHE A 340 8.99 22.47 -13.26
N LYS A 341 9.96 23.30 -13.64
CA LYS A 341 10.25 24.60 -12.99
C LYS A 341 9.20 25.67 -13.29
N HIS A 342 8.64 25.65 -14.51
CA HIS A 342 7.66 26.62 -14.94
C HIS A 342 6.27 26.16 -14.51
N ARG A 343 5.77 26.70 -13.40
CA ARG A 343 4.49 26.31 -12.84
C ARG A 343 3.34 26.50 -13.84
N ILE A 344 2.67 25.38 -14.18
CA ILE A 344 1.45 25.42 -15.00
C ILE A 344 0.28 25.53 -14.03
N ASP A 345 -0.42 26.68 -14.03
CA ASP A 345 -1.65 26.86 -13.23
C ASP A 345 -2.85 26.74 -14.16
N PHE A 346 -3.58 25.63 -14.04
CA PHE A 346 -4.81 25.40 -14.79
C PHE A 346 -6.01 26.19 -14.24
N ALA A 347 -5.86 26.85 -13.09
CA ALA A 347 -6.87 27.72 -12.50
C ALA A 347 -6.73 29.19 -12.95
N ASP A 348 -5.60 29.57 -13.56
CA ASP A 348 -5.36 30.94 -14.00
C ASP A 348 -6.14 31.26 -15.29
N SER A 349 -7.26 31.95 -15.12
CA SER A 349 -8.11 32.39 -16.24
C SER A 349 -7.41 33.35 -17.21
N ARG A 350 -6.30 34.00 -16.82
CA ARG A 350 -5.52 34.88 -17.69
C ARG A 350 -4.85 34.10 -18.85
N ARG A 351 -4.52 32.82 -18.65
CA ARG A 351 -4.01 31.97 -19.74
C ARG A 351 -5.01 31.76 -20.87
N ASP A 352 -6.30 31.94 -20.59
CA ASP A 352 -7.36 31.83 -21.58
C ASP A 352 -7.64 33.12 -22.31
N THR A 353 -7.37 34.29 -21.68
CA THR A 353 -7.75 35.61 -22.16
C THR A 353 -6.60 36.44 -22.72
N GLU A 354 -5.37 36.27 -22.18
CA GLU A 354 -4.23 37.06 -22.62
C GLU A 354 -3.60 36.48 -23.89
N PRO A 355 -3.43 37.25 -24.98
CA PRO A 355 -2.88 36.77 -26.24
C PRO A 355 -1.47 36.15 -26.14
N LYS A 356 -0.67 36.58 -25.16
CA LYS A 356 0.70 36.08 -24.95
C LYS A 356 0.79 34.61 -24.52
N HIS A 357 -0.30 34.07 -23.95
CA HIS A 357 -0.40 32.68 -23.49
C HIS A 357 -1.22 31.78 -24.43
N GLN A 358 -1.70 32.33 -25.56
CA GLN A 358 -2.47 31.53 -26.51
C GLN A 358 -1.53 30.82 -27.48
N CYS A 359 -1.75 29.50 -27.67
CA CYS A 359 -1.09 28.67 -28.67
C CYS A 359 -2.16 28.12 -29.63
N PRO A 360 -2.58 28.89 -30.64
CA PRO A 360 -3.69 28.53 -31.52
C PRO A 360 -3.32 27.41 -32.51
N ASP A 361 -2.06 27.32 -32.93
CA ASP A 361 -1.59 26.33 -33.88
C ASP A 361 -0.17 25.84 -33.53
N PRO A 362 0.29 24.70 -34.12
CA PRO A 362 1.59 24.07 -33.84
C PRO A 362 2.83 24.88 -34.27
N GLU A 363 2.67 25.89 -35.12
CA GLU A 363 3.77 26.77 -35.59
C GLU A 363 3.80 28.10 -34.79
N TRP A 364 2.90 28.33 -33.85
CA TRP A 364 2.83 29.55 -33.03
C TRP A 364 3.88 29.52 -31.89
N TRP A 365 4.67 30.61 -31.84
CA TRP A 365 5.74 30.77 -30.85
C TRP A 365 5.19 31.19 -29.48
N CYS A 366 5.35 30.32 -28.46
CA CYS A 366 4.89 30.55 -27.10
C CYS A 366 5.86 29.92 -26.07
N GLU A 367 5.56 30.02 -24.80
CA GLU A 367 6.35 29.36 -23.78
C GLU A 367 6.01 27.84 -23.75
N VAL A 368 6.97 27.00 -23.38
CA VAL A 368 6.77 25.54 -23.26
C VAL A 368 5.59 25.22 -22.34
N SER A 369 5.43 25.98 -21.25
CA SER A 369 4.29 25.84 -20.32
C SER A 369 2.94 26.08 -20.99
N ASP A 370 2.86 26.98 -21.97
CA ASP A 370 1.63 27.29 -22.71
C ASP A 370 1.33 26.23 -23.77
N ILE A 371 2.36 25.63 -24.40
CA ILE A 371 2.20 24.46 -25.29
C ILE A 371 1.57 23.30 -24.52
N VAL A 372 2.16 22.92 -23.38
CA VAL A 372 1.67 21.81 -22.55
C VAL A 372 0.25 22.07 -22.03
N TYR A 373 -0.01 23.30 -21.53
CA TYR A 373 -1.33 23.74 -21.10
C TYR A 373 -2.36 23.60 -22.24
N SER A 374 -2.03 24.08 -23.44
CA SER A 374 -2.96 24.10 -24.59
C SER A 374 -3.26 22.70 -25.12
N LEU A 375 -2.26 21.76 -25.10
CA LEU A 375 -2.46 20.34 -25.44
C LEU A 375 -3.42 19.67 -24.45
N ILE A 376 -3.20 19.84 -23.13
CA ILE A 376 -4.02 19.21 -22.08
C ILE A 376 -5.44 19.78 -22.10
N GLN A 377 -5.60 21.09 -22.34
CA GLN A 377 -6.91 21.73 -22.43
C GLN A 377 -7.64 21.47 -23.76
N GLY A 378 -6.97 20.77 -24.71
CA GLY A 378 -7.52 20.47 -26.03
C GLY A 378 -7.72 21.72 -26.90
N LYS A 379 -6.92 22.77 -26.68
CA LYS A 379 -6.91 24.00 -27.47
C LYS A 379 -5.96 23.90 -28.64
N LEU A 380 -4.81 23.29 -28.42
CA LEU A 380 -3.82 22.96 -29.45
C LEU A 380 -4.05 21.50 -29.88
N LEU A 381 -4.14 21.26 -31.21
CA LEU A 381 -4.44 19.95 -31.81
C LEU A 381 -5.69 19.27 -31.18
N PRO A 382 -6.89 19.87 -31.28
CA PRO A 382 -8.10 19.30 -30.70
C PRO A 382 -8.31 17.85 -31.15
N GLY A 383 -8.50 16.92 -30.23
CA GLY A 383 -8.62 15.48 -30.53
C GLY A 383 -7.37 14.66 -30.21
N CYS A 384 -6.21 15.27 -29.98
CA CYS A 384 -5.03 14.53 -29.52
C CYS A 384 -5.22 13.99 -28.10
N SER A 385 -4.48 12.94 -27.76
CA SER A 385 -4.44 12.36 -26.42
C SER A 385 -3.16 12.76 -25.68
N VAL A 386 -3.26 12.95 -24.36
CA VAL A 386 -2.11 13.32 -23.54
C VAL A 386 -1.99 12.36 -22.34
N LEU A 387 -0.80 11.86 -22.08
CA LEU A 387 -0.45 11.10 -20.88
C LEU A 387 0.51 11.94 -20.02
N LEU A 388 0.13 12.16 -18.77
CA LEU A 388 0.95 12.87 -17.79
C LEU A 388 1.35 11.93 -16.66
N THR A 389 2.60 12.00 -16.21
CA THR A 389 2.98 11.41 -14.92
C THR A 389 3.31 12.50 -13.92
N THR A 390 3.01 12.27 -12.64
CA THR A 390 3.27 13.25 -11.58
C THR A 390 3.42 12.56 -10.22
N ARG A 391 3.87 13.32 -9.22
CA ARG A 391 3.79 12.88 -7.81
C ARG A 391 2.44 13.22 -7.21
N PRO A 392 2.01 12.48 -6.17
CA PRO A 392 0.81 12.83 -5.41
C PRO A 392 0.83 14.25 -4.83
N THR A 393 2.01 14.75 -4.46
CA THR A 393 2.19 16.12 -3.93
C THR A 393 1.93 17.24 -4.96
N ALA A 394 1.98 16.93 -6.25
CA ALA A 394 1.76 17.91 -7.32
C ALA A 394 0.37 17.77 -8.01
N LEU A 395 -0.49 16.89 -7.53
CA LEU A 395 -1.84 16.67 -8.08
C LEU A 395 -2.71 17.93 -8.05
N HIS A 396 -2.53 18.80 -7.04
CA HIS A 396 -3.23 20.06 -6.92
C HIS A 396 -3.01 21.00 -8.14
N LEU A 397 -1.89 20.85 -8.86
CA LEU A 397 -1.62 21.62 -10.07
C LEU A 397 -2.58 21.25 -11.22
N LEU A 398 -3.12 20.03 -11.22
CA LEU A 398 -4.00 19.50 -12.24
C LEU A 398 -5.50 19.60 -11.90
N GLU A 399 -5.86 20.21 -10.78
CA GLU A 399 -7.25 20.24 -10.28
C GLU A 399 -8.29 20.76 -11.30
N LYS A 400 -7.91 21.75 -12.11
CA LYS A 400 -8.77 22.32 -13.16
C LYS A 400 -8.36 21.91 -14.60
N ALA A 401 -7.43 20.98 -14.73
CA ALA A 401 -7.03 20.43 -16.02
C ALA A 401 -8.13 19.50 -16.58
N LYS A 402 -8.27 19.47 -17.91
CA LYS A 402 -9.20 18.55 -18.60
C LYS A 402 -8.63 17.12 -18.63
N ILE A 403 -8.57 16.47 -17.49
CA ILE A 403 -8.12 15.08 -17.36
C ILE A 403 -9.33 14.14 -17.36
N GLY A 404 -9.39 13.24 -18.33
CA GLY A 404 -10.46 12.24 -18.47
C GLY A 404 -10.22 10.99 -17.63
N VAL A 405 -8.96 10.59 -17.45
CA VAL A 405 -8.58 9.38 -16.70
C VAL A 405 -7.58 9.73 -15.61
N TRP A 406 -7.91 9.34 -14.39
CA TRP A 406 -7.03 9.46 -13.24
C TRP A 406 -6.59 8.07 -12.79
N ALA A 407 -5.29 7.88 -12.65
CA ALA A 407 -4.74 6.61 -12.21
C ALA A 407 -3.63 6.82 -11.17
N GLU A 408 -3.45 5.85 -10.28
CA GLU A 408 -2.37 5.86 -9.30
C GLU A 408 -1.61 4.53 -9.32
N ILE A 409 -0.27 4.61 -9.35
CA ILE A 409 0.60 3.45 -9.27
C ILE A 409 0.77 3.06 -7.80
N LEU A 410 0.28 1.87 -7.44
CA LEU A 410 0.45 1.30 -6.10
C LEU A 410 1.81 0.63 -5.90
N GLY A 411 2.52 0.27 -6.97
CA GLY A 411 3.72 -0.55 -6.92
C GLY A 411 3.44 -2.04 -6.91
N PHE A 412 4.27 -2.81 -6.20
CA PHE A 412 4.16 -4.27 -6.16
C PHE A 412 3.19 -4.74 -5.08
N VAL A 413 2.19 -5.53 -5.46
CA VAL A 413 1.21 -6.14 -4.57
C VAL A 413 1.32 -7.67 -4.62
N GLY A 414 1.30 -8.32 -3.46
CA GLY A 414 1.32 -9.78 -3.35
C GLY A 414 2.57 -10.42 -3.95
N GLU A 415 2.39 -11.45 -4.80
CA GLU A 415 3.47 -12.22 -5.42
C GLU A 415 4.36 -11.40 -6.38
N LYS A 416 3.93 -10.20 -6.82
CA LYS A 416 4.76 -9.32 -7.67
C LYS A 416 6.07 -8.89 -6.99
N ARG A 417 6.09 -8.79 -5.66
CA ARG A 417 7.32 -8.55 -4.89
C ARG A 417 8.31 -9.70 -5.04
N LYS A 418 7.82 -10.95 -4.92
CA LYS A 418 8.65 -12.15 -5.11
C LYS A 418 9.16 -12.25 -6.54
N GLU A 419 8.30 -11.98 -7.54
CA GLU A 419 8.67 -11.94 -8.95
C GLU A 419 9.83 -10.99 -9.22
N TYR A 420 9.85 -9.81 -8.58
CA TYR A 420 10.95 -8.86 -8.71
C TYR A 420 12.30 -9.48 -8.24
N PHE A 421 12.34 -10.09 -7.06
CA PHE A 421 13.58 -10.72 -6.56
C PHE A 421 14.01 -11.90 -7.44
N ILE A 422 13.08 -12.71 -7.93
CA ILE A 422 13.35 -13.81 -8.87
C ILE A 422 13.99 -13.28 -10.16
N ARG A 423 13.51 -12.17 -10.70
CA ARG A 423 14.06 -11.52 -11.91
C ARG A 423 15.39 -10.80 -11.65
N HIS A 424 15.62 -10.36 -10.39
CA HIS A 424 16.83 -9.63 -10.03
C HIS A 424 18.04 -10.54 -9.88
N PHE A 425 17.90 -11.69 -9.24
CA PHE A 425 18.99 -12.63 -8.98
C PHE A 425 19.03 -13.74 -10.04
N GLU A 426 20.23 -14.07 -10.51
CA GLU A 426 20.46 -15.23 -11.39
C GLU A 426 20.29 -16.53 -10.59
N ASP A 427 20.75 -16.57 -9.32
CA ASP A 427 20.59 -17.71 -8.41
C ASP A 427 19.23 -17.63 -7.69
N GLN A 428 18.35 -18.57 -8.02
CA GLN A 428 16.99 -18.67 -7.45
C GLN A 428 17.01 -19.01 -5.95
N ALA A 429 18.04 -19.68 -5.44
CA ALA A 429 18.18 -19.98 -4.02
C ALA A 429 18.47 -18.69 -3.23
N VAL A 430 19.33 -17.83 -3.77
CA VAL A 430 19.60 -16.49 -3.20
C VAL A 430 18.33 -15.63 -3.24
N ALA A 431 17.62 -15.60 -4.36
CA ALA A 431 16.35 -14.87 -4.51
C ALA A 431 15.34 -15.29 -3.43
N ALA A 432 15.15 -16.59 -3.24
CA ALA A 432 14.23 -17.14 -2.26
C ALA A 432 14.66 -16.81 -0.81
N ALA A 433 15.96 -16.89 -0.50
CA ALA A 433 16.47 -16.58 0.83
C ALA A 433 16.35 -15.10 1.19
N VAL A 434 16.68 -14.19 0.24
CA VAL A 434 16.49 -12.73 0.40
C VAL A 434 15.01 -12.41 0.59
N PHE A 435 14.14 -12.94 -0.26
CA PHE A 435 12.70 -12.67 -0.14
C PHE A 435 12.12 -13.21 1.17
N LYS A 436 12.57 -14.40 1.63
CA LYS A 436 12.16 -14.94 2.92
C LYS A 436 12.53 -14.00 4.06
N HIS A 437 13.78 -13.50 4.09
CA HIS A 437 14.24 -12.55 5.10
C HIS A 437 13.43 -11.24 5.07
N VAL A 438 13.18 -10.69 3.87
CA VAL A 438 12.34 -9.50 3.70
C VAL A 438 10.93 -9.74 4.22
N LYS A 439 10.33 -10.89 3.93
CA LYS A 439 8.97 -11.24 4.37
C LYS A 439 8.87 -11.41 5.89
N GLU A 440 9.92 -11.90 6.53
CA GLU A 440 10.00 -12.07 7.99
C GLU A 440 10.22 -10.72 8.72
N ASN A 441 10.70 -9.69 8.03
CA ASN A 441 10.88 -8.34 8.58
C ASN A 441 9.79 -7.39 8.03
N GLU A 442 8.84 -7.04 8.90
CA GLU A 442 7.66 -6.27 8.51
C GLU A 442 7.97 -4.92 7.87
N ILE A 443 8.98 -4.21 8.39
CA ILE A 443 9.36 -2.90 7.86
C ILE A 443 9.91 -3.04 6.45
N LEU A 444 10.84 -3.98 6.25
CA LEU A 444 11.43 -4.25 4.94
C LEU A 444 10.37 -4.77 3.96
N TYR A 445 9.47 -5.64 4.44
CA TYR A 445 8.38 -6.17 3.62
C TYR A 445 7.41 -5.10 3.17
N THR A 446 6.98 -4.21 4.08
CA THR A 446 6.06 -3.13 3.70
C THR A 446 6.71 -2.16 2.74
N MET A 447 7.98 -1.77 2.98
CA MET A 447 8.68 -0.88 2.07
C MET A 447 8.93 -1.50 0.69
N SER A 448 8.96 -2.82 0.56
CA SER A 448 9.12 -3.54 -0.71
C SER A 448 7.92 -3.42 -1.68
N TYR A 449 6.88 -2.63 -1.35
CA TYR A 449 5.89 -2.23 -2.35
C TYR A 449 6.49 -1.34 -3.43
N ASN A 450 7.55 -0.61 -3.11
CA ASN A 450 8.23 0.31 -4.00
C ASN A 450 9.40 -0.39 -4.72
N PRO A 451 9.44 -0.41 -6.06
CA PRO A 451 10.50 -1.05 -6.85
C PRO A 451 11.91 -0.58 -6.51
N SER A 452 12.11 0.72 -6.25
CA SER A 452 13.44 1.23 -5.87
C SER A 452 13.89 0.72 -4.51
N TYR A 453 12.98 0.51 -3.57
CA TYR A 453 13.32 -0.17 -2.31
C TYR A 453 13.65 -1.64 -2.53
N CYS A 454 12.92 -2.34 -3.41
CA CYS A 454 13.27 -3.72 -3.76
C CYS A 454 14.68 -3.80 -4.35
N TRP A 455 15.05 -2.82 -5.18
CA TRP A 455 16.40 -2.72 -5.73
C TRP A 455 17.47 -2.54 -4.64
N ILE A 456 17.29 -1.60 -3.71
CA ILE A 456 18.20 -1.38 -2.57
C ILE A 456 18.29 -2.65 -1.70
N LEU A 457 17.15 -3.29 -1.41
CA LEU A 457 17.11 -4.54 -0.64
C LEU A 457 17.89 -5.65 -1.33
N ALA A 458 17.72 -5.81 -2.64
CA ALA A 458 18.40 -6.84 -3.40
C ALA A 458 19.92 -6.62 -3.42
N LEU A 459 20.39 -5.38 -3.67
CA LEU A 459 21.79 -5.02 -3.66
C LEU A 459 22.45 -5.19 -2.28
N THR A 460 21.70 -4.83 -1.22
CA THR A 460 22.24 -4.83 0.14
C THR A 460 22.23 -6.22 0.76
N LEU A 461 21.15 -6.98 0.58
CA LEU A 461 20.97 -8.28 1.22
C LEU A 461 21.60 -9.43 0.42
N GLY A 462 21.69 -9.32 -0.92
CA GLY A 462 22.25 -10.37 -1.78
C GLY A 462 23.58 -10.95 -1.28
N PRO A 463 24.59 -10.13 -0.96
CA PRO A 463 25.89 -10.59 -0.49
C PRO A 463 25.84 -11.44 0.79
N PHE A 464 24.88 -11.25 1.69
CA PHE A 464 24.73 -12.06 2.92
C PHE A 464 24.27 -13.49 2.64
N PHE A 465 23.57 -13.70 1.52
CA PHE A 465 23.00 -14.99 1.16
C PHE A 465 23.81 -15.74 0.09
N THR A 466 24.76 -15.06 -0.57
CA THR A 466 25.69 -15.67 -1.55
C THR A 466 26.95 -16.24 -0.90
N GLN A 467 27.36 -15.69 0.24
CA GLN A 467 28.55 -16.16 0.96
C GLN A 467 28.22 -17.33 1.89
N ARG A 468 29.14 -18.34 1.98
CA ARG A 468 28.98 -19.51 2.85
C ARG A 468 29.01 -19.20 4.36
N VAL A 469 29.49 -18.02 4.75
CA VAL A 469 29.55 -17.57 6.15
C VAL A 469 28.32 -16.74 6.47
N ARG A 470 27.34 -17.37 7.10
CA ARG A 470 26.14 -16.70 7.61
C ARG A 470 26.40 -16.23 9.04
N ASP A 471 26.54 -14.93 9.25
CA ASP A 471 26.43 -14.33 10.58
C ASP A 471 25.04 -13.65 10.70
N PRO A 472 24.02 -14.31 11.29
CA PRO A 472 22.66 -13.79 11.37
C PRO A 472 22.56 -12.45 12.13
N GLN A 473 23.54 -12.13 12.97
CA GLN A 473 23.53 -10.90 13.78
C GLN A 473 23.89 -9.67 12.94
N ARG A 474 24.54 -9.84 11.79
CA ARG A 474 24.96 -8.74 10.92
C ARG A 474 23.94 -8.36 9.86
N ILE A 475 22.88 -9.15 9.68
CA ILE A 475 21.85 -8.84 8.66
C ILE A 475 21.08 -7.62 9.08
N PRO A 476 20.92 -6.58 8.22
CA PRO A 476 20.20 -5.35 8.54
C PRO A 476 18.75 -5.60 8.98
N LYS A 477 18.34 -4.98 10.09
CA LYS A 477 17.00 -5.06 10.66
C LYS A 477 16.22 -3.75 10.58
N THR A 478 16.93 -2.61 10.48
CA THR A 478 16.35 -1.28 10.36
C THR A 478 16.67 -0.66 9.01
N ILE A 479 15.92 0.38 8.63
CA ILE A 479 16.22 1.08 7.38
C ILE A 479 17.58 1.79 7.45
N THR A 480 17.95 2.33 8.61
CA THR A 480 19.27 2.96 8.81
C THR A 480 20.40 1.97 8.59
N GLN A 481 20.31 0.76 9.16
CA GLN A 481 21.33 -0.30 8.94
C GLN A 481 21.41 -0.72 7.46
N LEU A 482 20.28 -0.82 6.78
CA LEU A 482 20.21 -1.15 5.36
C LEU A 482 20.97 -0.11 4.53
N TYR A 483 20.70 1.18 4.74
CA TYR A 483 21.36 2.26 4.01
C TYR A 483 22.83 2.44 4.42
N SER A 484 23.17 2.22 5.69
CA SER A 484 24.58 2.19 6.15
C SER A 484 25.37 1.13 5.40
N TYR A 485 24.79 -0.06 5.24
CA TYR A 485 25.44 -1.14 4.52
C TYR A 485 25.51 -0.87 3.01
N TYR A 486 24.52 -0.19 2.44
CA TYR A 486 24.53 0.28 1.06
C TYR A 486 25.72 1.22 0.80
N ILE A 487 25.87 2.27 1.63
CA ILE A 487 27.00 3.21 1.51
C ILE A 487 28.33 2.54 1.84
N TYR A 488 28.38 1.63 2.83
CA TYR A 488 29.57 0.83 3.14
C TYR A 488 30.07 0.03 1.91
N ASN A 489 29.16 -0.59 1.17
CA ASN A 489 29.53 -1.34 -0.02
C ASN A 489 30.11 -0.44 -1.10
N ILE A 490 29.55 0.74 -1.31
CA ILE A 490 30.06 1.75 -2.23
C ILE A 490 31.48 2.16 -1.80
N LEU A 491 31.68 2.51 -0.55
CA LEU A 491 32.98 2.91 0.01
C LEU A 491 33.99 1.77 -0.08
N LYS A 492 33.60 0.53 0.19
CA LYS A 492 34.48 -0.66 0.07
C LYS A 492 34.95 -0.88 -1.35
N ASN A 493 34.13 -0.62 -2.35
CA ASN A 493 34.46 -0.83 -3.75
C ASN A 493 35.33 0.32 -4.29
N HIS A 494 35.10 1.57 -3.89
CA HIS A 494 35.69 2.77 -4.48
C HIS A 494 36.45 3.67 -3.51
N GLY A 495 36.32 3.49 -2.19
CA GLY A 495 36.89 4.40 -1.20
C GLY A 495 38.41 4.50 -1.20
N ARG A 496 39.13 3.53 -1.83
CA ARG A 496 40.58 3.59 -2.02
C ARG A 496 41.02 4.44 -3.21
N GLU A 497 40.10 4.76 -4.11
CA GLU A 497 40.33 5.59 -5.31
C GLU A 497 40.12 7.09 -4.99
N ILE A 498 39.61 7.41 -3.81
CA ILE A 498 39.26 8.78 -3.39
C ILE A 498 40.23 9.24 -2.31
N GLU A 499 40.85 10.37 -2.55
CA GLU A 499 41.90 10.94 -1.68
C GLU A 499 41.35 11.29 -0.28
N ASN A 500 40.06 11.71 -0.17
CA ASN A 500 39.39 11.99 1.10
C ASN A 500 37.88 11.70 1.03
N PRO A 501 37.43 10.44 1.24
CA PRO A 501 36.02 10.07 1.16
C PRO A 501 35.14 10.79 2.20
N ARG A 502 35.70 11.14 3.36
CA ARG A 502 35.01 11.89 4.43
C ARG A 502 34.58 13.27 3.95
N ASP A 503 35.49 14.03 3.34
CA ASP A 503 35.24 15.39 2.90
C ASP A 503 34.28 15.42 1.71
N VAL A 504 34.46 14.50 0.76
CA VAL A 504 33.56 14.37 -0.40
C VAL A 504 32.13 14.05 0.07
N LEU A 505 31.96 13.07 0.98
CA LEU A 505 30.65 12.68 1.50
C LEU A 505 30.02 13.79 2.34
N LEU A 506 30.79 14.56 3.08
CA LEU A 506 30.33 15.73 3.81
C LEU A 506 29.73 16.79 2.85
N ARG A 507 30.42 17.11 1.77
CA ARG A 507 29.97 18.11 0.77
C ARG A 507 28.71 17.63 0.02
N VAL A 508 28.70 16.37 -0.43
CA VAL A 508 27.51 15.75 -1.05
C VAL A 508 26.34 15.75 -0.07
N GLY A 509 26.58 15.45 1.21
CA GLY A 509 25.55 15.46 2.24
C GLY A 509 25.01 16.86 2.56
N GLN A 510 25.85 17.90 2.53
CA GLN A 510 25.40 19.29 2.66
C GLN A 510 24.51 19.72 1.49
N MET A 511 24.87 19.34 0.26
CA MET A 511 24.04 19.53 -0.93
C MET A 511 22.72 18.76 -0.81
N ALA A 512 22.78 17.50 -0.39
CA ALA A 512 21.62 16.64 -0.17
C ALA A 512 20.66 17.23 0.87
N PHE A 513 21.18 17.70 2.00
CA PHE A 513 20.38 18.33 3.07
C PHE A 513 19.64 19.58 2.56
N ARG A 514 20.32 20.43 1.81
CA ARG A 514 19.68 21.59 1.19
C ARG A 514 18.59 21.17 0.22
N GLY A 515 18.85 20.10 -0.56
CA GLY A 515 17.84 19.51 -1.45
C GLY A 515 16.59 19.04 -0.70
N VAL A 516 16.74 18.36 0.44
CA VAL A 516 15.62 17.98 1.30
C VAL A 516 14.86 19.21 1.81
N SER A 517 15.59 20.23 2.30
CA SER A 517 15.01 21.49 2.81
C SER A 517 14.19 22.24 1.75
N GLU A 518 14.69 22.29 0.52
CA GLU A 518 14.08 23.01 -0.60
C GLU A 518 13.16 22.12 -1.48
N ARG A 519 13.03 20.83 -1.15
CA ARG A 519 12.35 19.79 -1.97
C ARG A 519 12.95 19.67 -3.38
N LYS A 520 14.24 19.88 -3.50
CA LYS A 520 15.00 19.81 -4.74
C LYS A 520 15.62 18.44 -4.92
N ILE A 521 15.35 17.81 -6.06
CA ILE A 521 15.82 16.44 -6.39
C ILE A 521 16.77 16.41 -7.58
N VAL A 522 16.75 17.46 -8.41
CA VAL A 522 17.61 17.60 -9.60
C VAL A 522 18.65 18.67 -9.32
N PHE A 523 19.91 18.31 -9.48
CA PHE A 523 21.07 19.18 -9.27
C PHE A 523 21.78 19.43 -10.61
N THR A 524 22.31 20.62 -10.77
CA THR A 524 23.05 21.05 -11.95
C THR A 524 24.55 21.16 -11.65
N ASP A 525 25.39 21.29 -12.67
CA ASP A 525 26.83 21.59 -12.48
C ASP A 525 27.07 22.80 -11.56
N GLY A 526 26.22 23.84 -11.66
CA GLY A 526 26.27 25.00 -10.76
C GLY A 526 26.00 24.67 -9.30
N ASP A 527 25.12 23.71 -9.04
CA ASP A 527 24.87 23.23 -7.66
C ASP A 527 26.09 22.48 -7.12
N LEU A 528 26.73 21.65 -7.95
CA LEU A 528 27.94 20.88 -7.58
C LEU A 528 29.10 21.81 -7.27
N ILE A 529 29.34 22.78 -8.14
CA ILE A 529 30.42 23.76 -7.99
C ILE A 529 30.27 24.55 -6.69
N LYS A 530 29.02 24.90 -6.30
CA LYS A 530 28.72 25.61 -5.06
C LYS A 530 29.21 24.86 -3.81
N TYR A 531 29.24 23.52 -3.86
CA TYR A 531 29.73 22.67 -2.77
C TYR A 531 31.16 22.16 -3.02
N ASN A 532 31.93 22.79 -3.92
CA ASN A 532 33.28 22.36 -4.29
C ASN A 532 33.36 20.91 -4.81
N LEU A 533 32.28 20.42 -5.42
CA LEU A 533 32.23 19.13 -6.09
C LEU A 533 32.52 19.36 -7.56
N GLN A 534 33.70 18.93 -8.03
CA GLN A 534 34.06 19.13 -9.45
C GLN A 534 33.39 18.04 -10.33
N PRO A 535 32.77 18.41 -11.46
CA PRO A 535 32.16 17.42 -12.36
C PRO A 535 33.13 16.36 -12.88
N SER A 536 34.45 16.70 -12.99
CA SER A 536 35.51 15.76 -13.36
C SER A 536 35.76 14.64 -12.35
N GLN A 537 35.40 14.84 -11.05
CA GLN A 537 35.44 13.82 -10.02
C GLN A 537 34.31 12.77 -10.18
N PHE A 538 33.25 13.10 -10.92
CA PHE A 538 32.18 12.16 -11.25
C PHE A 538 32.61 11.08 -12.26
N LEU A 539 33.78 11.23 -12.89
CA LEU A 539 34.37 10.15 -13.65
C LEU A 539 34.96 9.06 -12.77
N SER A 540 35.13 9.31 -11.46
CA SER A 540 35.46 8.29 -10.48
C SER A 540 34.18 7.54 -10.05
N GLY A 541 34.22 6.21 -10.03
CA GLY A 541 33.05 5.35 -9.83
C GLY A 541 32.20 5.66 -8.58
N PHE A 542 32.80 6.25 -7.53
CA PHE A 542 32.14 6.55 -6.26
C PHE A 542 30.98 7.57 -6.39
N LEU A 543 31.22 8.71 -7.06
CA LEU A 543 30.18 9.73 -7.20
C LEU A 543 29.11 9.31 -8.20
N MET A 544 29.47 8.52 -9.22
CA MET A 544 28.51 7.94 -10.15
C MET A 544 27.56 6.92 -9.50
N GLU A 545 27.94 6.34 -8.36
CA GLU A 545 27.07 5.44 -7.60
C GLU A 545 26.14 6.17 -6.65
N LEU A 546 26.60 7.31 -6.12
CA LEU A 546 25.76 8.16 -5.26
C LEU A 546 24.79 9.03 -6.04
N LEU A 547 25.18 9.44 -7.25
CA LEU A 547 24.41 10.34 -8.10
C LEU A 547 24.32 9.79 -9.52
N GLU A 548 23.13 9.61 -10.02
CA GLU A 548 22.88 9.31 -11.42
C GLU A 548 23.13 10.57 -12.25
N ARG A 549 24.03 10.47 -13.24
CA ARG A 549 24.29 11.49 -14.23
C ARG A 549 23.46 11.21 -15.46
N GLU A 550 22.62 12.16 -15.86
CA GLU A 550 21.87 12.11 -17.11
C GLU A 550 22.37 13.21 -18.03
N ASP A 551 22.88 12.78 -19.18
CA ASP A 551 23.29 13.67 -20.28
C ASP A 551 22.10 13.82 -21.24
N SER A 552 21.54 15.01 -21.34
CA SER A 552 20.60 15.37 -22.39
C SER A 552 21.30 16.19 -23.48
N ALA A 553 20.67 16.35 -24.65
CA ALA A 553 21.22 17.16 -25.74
C ALA A 553 21.56 18.62 -25.34
N ARG A 554 21.03 19.10 -24.22
CA ARG A 554 21.14 20.51 -23.79
C ARG A 554 21.80 20.72 -22.42
N SER A 555 21.94 19.68 -21.60
CA SER A 555 22.52 19.83 -20.25
C SER A 555 22.83 18.50 -19.59
N VAL A 556 23.69 18.58 -18.58
CA VAL A 556 24.01 17.52 -17.65
C VAL A 556 23.28 17.79 -16.32
N VAL A 557 22.57 16.83 -15.81
CA VAL A 557 21.94 16.89 -14.49
C VAL A 557 22.29 15.68 -13.65
N TYR A 558 22.19 15.86 -12.33
CA TYR A 558 22.53 14.87 -11.33
C TYR A 558 21.35 14.64 -10.41
N THR A 559 21.04 13.38 -10.12
CA THR A 559 19.96 12.99 -9.20
C THR A 559 20.43 11.88 -8.30
N PHE A 560 19.96 11.85 -7.05
CA PHE A 560 20.11 10.65 -6.24
C PHE A 560 19.23 9.54 -6.81
N PRO A 561 19.70 8.27 -6.88
CA PRO A 561 18.92 7.15 -7.40
C PRO A 561 17.57 6.98 -6.70
N HIS A 562 17.49 7.43 -5.44
CA HIS A 562 16.26 7.47 -4.67
C HIS A 562 16.28 8.62 -3.64
N LEU A 563 15.10 9.22 -3.35
CA LEU A 563 14.96 10.30 -2.39
C LEU A 563 15.54 9.94 -1.01
N THR A 564 15.33 8.71 -0.54
CA THR A 564 15.84 8.28 0.77
C THR A 564 17.37 8.11 0.83
N ILE A 565 18.03 7.90 -0.33
CA ILE A 565 19.51 7.97 -0.38
C ILE A 565 19.96 9.41 -0.15
N GLN A 566 19.28 10.39 -0.75
CA GLN A 566 19.51 11.81 -0.49
C GLN A 566 19.36 12.13 0.99
N GLU A 567 18.28 11.68 1.62
CA GLU A 567 18.00 11.90 3.05
C GLU A 567 19.02 11.21 3.94
N PHE A 568 19.45 10.00 3.58
CA PHE A 568 20.46 9.25 4.32
C PHE A 568 21.84 9.92 4.27
N VAL A 569 22.27 10.34 3.07
CA VAL A 569 23.56 11.04 2.88
C VAL A 569 23.53 12.41 3.59
N ALA A 570 22.38 13.10 3.58
CA ALA A 570 22.16 14.31 4.37
C ALA A 570 22.30 14.06 5.89
N ALA A 571 21.82 12.90 6.39
CA ALA A 571 21.93 12.51 7.79
C ALA A 571 23.39 12.18 8.17
N ILE A 572 24.14 11.44 7.33
CA ILE A 572 25.56 11.16 7.56
C ILE A 572 26.36 12.47 7.71
N ALA A 573 26.07 13.49 6.90
CA ALA A 573 26.79 14.76 6.93
C ALA A 573 26.71 15.44 8.31
N GLN A 574 25.66 15.20 9.10
CA GLN A 574 25.57 15.76 10.47
C GLN A 574 26.61 15.15 11.40
N PHE A 575 27.04 13.90 11.15
CA PHE A 575 28.10 13.23 11.94
C PHE A 575 29.50 13.47 11.37
N LEU A 576 29.62 13.98 10.15
CA LEU A 576 30.90 14.30 9.54
C LEU A 576 31.34 15.75 9.75
N ASN A 577 30.39 16.63 10.10
CA ASN A 577 30.67 18.05 10.26
C ASN A 577 31.60 18.32 11.46
N PRO A 578 32.80 18.97 11.26
CA PRO A 578 33.71 19.25 12.35
C PRO A 578 33.23 20.36 13.29
N HIS A 579 32.30 21.21 12.85
CA HIS A 579 31.73 22.32 13.62
C HIS A 579 30.22 22.20 13.64
N PRO A 580 29.68 21.27 14.41
CA PRO A 580 28.22 21.17 14.53
C PRO A 580 27.71 22.48 15.15
N ARG A 581 26.86 23.24 14.45
CA ARG A 581 25.95 24.21 15.08
C ARG A 581 25.24 23.47 16.23
N ASP A 582 24.63 24.19 17.17
CA ASP A 582 23.90 23.49 18.21
C ASP A 582 22.90 22.50 17.62
N ILE A 583 23.36 21.24 17.51
CA ILE A 583 22.62 20.16 16.83
C ILE A 583 21.28 19.90 17.48
N LEU A 584 21.15 20.23 18.81
CA LEU A 584 19.89 20.07 19.52
C LEU A 584 18.83 21.05 19.02
N ILE A 585 19.19 22.32 18.84
CA ILE A 585 18.28 23.36 18.31
C ILE A 585 17.91 22.96 16.88
N PHE A 586 18.88 22.61 16.06
CA PHE A 586 18.67 22.20 14.67
C PHE A 586 17.71 21.01 14.55
N LEU A 587 17.90 19.95 15.34
CA LEU A 587 17.02 18.77 15.28
C LEU A 587 15.62 19.08 15.82
N THR A 588 15.50 19.96 16.82
CA THR A 588 14.21 20.38 17.36
C THR A 588 13.41 21.23 16.36
N GLU A 589 14.05 22.17 15.69
CA GLU A 589 13.44 22.98 14.62
C GLU A 589 13.00 22.08 13.45
N THR A 590 13.87 21.14 13.05
CA THR A 590 13.59 20.19 11.95
C THR A 590 12.42 19.26 12.30
N HIS A 591 12.34 18.77 13.55
CA HIS A 591 11.23 17.97 14.04
C HIS A 591 9.91 18.75 14.10
N GLY A 592 9.98 20.05 14.38
CA GLY A 592 8.81 20.95 14.41
C GLY A 592 8.18 21.23 13.04
N MET A 593 8.82 20.86 11.94
CA MET A 593 8.27 21.02 10.59
C MET A 593 7.19 19.96 10.29
N THR A 594 5.95 20.41 10.11
CA THR A 594 4.75 19.56 10.03
C THR A 594 4.43 19.04 8.62
N ASP A 595 5.25 19.32 7.60
CA ASP A 595 5.02 18.92 6.22
C ASP A 595 5.67 17.56 5.84
N GLY A 596 6.21 16.84 6.81
CA GLY A 596 6.75 15.49 6.68
C GLY A 596 8.10 15.37 5.98
N ARG A 597 8.66 16.47 5.41
CA ARG A 597 9.90 16.42 4.60
C ARG A 597 11.12 15.87 5.32
N PHE A 598 11.16 15.94 6.65
CA PHE A 598 12.30 15.51 7.45
C PHE A 598 12.08 14.24 8.26
N GLU A 599 10.91 13.58 8.15
CA GLU A 599 10.60 12.42 8.99
C GLU A 599 11.60 11.27 8.79
N VAL A 600 11.91 10.93 7.55
CA VAL A 600 12.86 9.84 7.24
C VAL A 600 14.28 10.26 7.55
N PHE A 601 14.64 11.53 7.26
CA PHE A 601 15.94 12.12 7.64
C PHE A 601 16.20 11.98 9.15
N LEU A 602 15.22 12.34 10.00
CA LEU A 602 15.36 12.25 11.46
C LEU A 602 15.46 10.79 11.95
N ARG A 603 14.77 9.84 11.31
CA ARG A 603 14.94 8.41 11.59
C ARG A 603 16.38 7.97 11.32
N PHE A 604 16.97 8.41 10.20
CA PHE A 604 18.36 8.12 9.86
C PHE A 604 19.34 8.76 10.87
N VAL A 605 19.13 10.02 11.27
CA VAL A 605 19.95 10.67 12.29
C VAL A 605 19.91 9.89 13.61
N ALA A 606 18.72 9.51 14.08
CA ALA A 606 18.58 8.70 15.28
C ALA A 606 19.25 7.32 15.13
N GLY A 607 19.09 6.66 13.98
CA GLY A 607 19.69 5.35 13.72
C GLY A 607 21.20 5.36 13.61
N LEU A 608 21.80 6.43 13.03
CA LEU A 608 23.25 6.59 12.92
C LEU A 608 23.93 6.84 14.27
N SER A 609 23.20 7.23 15.31
CA SER A 609 23.73 7.25 16.68
C SER A 609 24.01 5.86 17.26
N SER A 610 23.54 4.80 16.57
CA SER A 610 23.79 3.40 16.95
C SER A 610 25.15 2.91 16.44
N PRO A 611 26.01 2.30 17.29
CA PRO A 611 27.26 1.70 16.85
C PRO A 611 27.09 0.63 15.76
N MET A 612 25.95 -0.07 15.73
CA MET A 612 25.68 -1.10 14.71
C MET A 612 25.50 -0.51 13.31
N ALA A 613 24.95 0.70 13.19
CA ALA A 613 24.80 1.40 11.92
C ALA A 613 26.07 2.18 11.54
N ALA A 614 26.78 2.76 12.51
CA ALA A 614 27.95 3.61 12.28
C ALA A 614 29.22 2.82 11.94
N ARG A 615 29.47 1.69 12.60
CA ARG A 615 30.76 0.96 12.60
C ARG A 615 31.34 0.66 11.21
N GLY A 616 30.52 0.22 10.26
CA GLY A 616 30.98 -0.06 8.90
C GLY A 616 31.38 1.23 8.15
N LEU A 617 30.67 2.32 8.39
CA LEU A 617 30.96 3.62 7.78
C LEU A 617 32.24 4.25 8.36
N GLU A 618 32.45 4.11 9.66
CA GLU A 618 33.63 4.65 10.37
C GLU A 618 34.95 4.05 9.90
N GLU A 619 34.92 2.83 9.33
CA GLU A 619 36.13 2.18 8.73
C GLU A 619 36.72 3.05 7.61
N PHE A 620 35.89 3.75 6.84
CA PHE A 620 36.32 4.58 5.70
C PHE A 620 36.28 6.08 5.98
N LEU A 621 35.36 6.51 6.85
CA LEU A 621 35.09 7.93 7.13
C LEU A 621 35.77 8.43 8.42
N GLY A 622 36.42 7.53 9.15
CA GLY A 622 36.91 7.82 10.49
C GLY A 622 35.78 7.87 11.54
N PRO A 623 36.13 7.90 12.82
CA PRO A 623 35.12 7.83 13.89
C PRO A 623 34.16 9.02 13.87
N PHE A 624 32.89 8.75 14.16
CA PHE A 624 31.90 9.80 14.37
C PHE A 624 32.17 10.51 15.68
N PRO A 625 32.00 11.84 15.78
CA PRO A 625 32.25 12.56 17.01
C PRO A 625 31.33 12.07 18.13
N ASN A 626 31.93 11.63 19.25
CA ASN A 626 31.18 11.18 20.42
C ASN A 626 30.22 12.26 20.94
N GLU A 627 30.61 13.53 20.88
CA GLU A 627 29.78 14.64 21.26
C GLU A 627 28.50 14.73 20.42
N THR A 628 28.60 14.62 19.12
CA THR A 628 27.45 14.64 18.21
C THR A 628 26.53 13.44 18.51
N THR A 629 27.09 12.24 18.66
CA THR A 629 26.36 11.02 18.98
C THR A 629 25.61 11.15 20.32
N CYS A 630 26.26 11.62 21.36
CA CYS A 630 25.63 11.84 22.68
C CYS A 630 24.51 12.88 22.60
N ARG A 631 24.75 14.00 21.91
CA ARG A 631 23.73 15.06 21.73
C ARG A 631 22.50 14.56 20.96
N VAL A 632 22.68 13.72 19.94
CA VAL A 632 21.56 13.08 19.21
C VAL A 632 20.76 12.16 20.14
N ILE A 633 21.46 11.35 20.95
CA ILE A 633 20.82 10.47 21.95
C ILE A 633 20.03 11.30 22.97
N ASP A 634 20.63 12.39 23.49
CA ASP A 634 19.97 13.29 24.43
C ASP A 634 18.76 13.99 23.80
N TRP A 635 18.85 14.40 22.53
CA TRP A 635 17.72 14.97 21.79
C TRP A 635 16.56 13.97 21.69
N VAL A 636 16.82 12.73 21.27
CA VAL A 636 15.78 11.68 21.18
C VAL A 636 15.16 11.47 22.57
N LYS A 637 15.97 11.41 23.64
CA LYS A 637 15.51 11.25 25.02
C LYS A 637 14.56 12.37 25.46
N VAL A 638 14.93 13.62 25.19
CA VAL A 638 14.13 14.81 25.53
C VAL A 638 12.85 14.82 24.74
N GLU A 639 12.92 14.54 23.41
CA GLU A 639 11.77 14.59 22.52
C GLU A 639 10.73 13.50 22.85
N VAL A 640 11.18 12.26 23.09
CA VAL A 640 10.27 11.17 23.52
C VAL A 640 9.55 11.56 24.82
N LYS A 641 10.28 12.06 25.83
CA LYS A 641 9.69 12.48 27.10
C LYS A 641 8.69 13.64 26.94
N ARG A 642 9.00 14.58 26.05
CA ARG A 642 8.11 15.71 25.74
C ARG A 642 6.82 15.22 25.12
N GLN A 643 6.89 14.36 24.09
CA GLN A 643 5.73 13.91 23.33
C GLN A 643 4.78 13.01 24.14
N ILE A 644 5.29 12.25 25.10
CA ILE A 644 4.45 11.44 26.01
C ILE A 644 3.41 12.29 26.74
N GLY A 645 3.72 13.57 27.05
CA GLY A 645 2.81 14.51 27.71
C GLY A 645 1.72 15.11 26.80
N TYR A 646 1.80 14.95 25.48
CA TYR A 646 0.93 15.63 24.51
C TYR A 646 0.05 14.66 23.70
N THR A 647 -0.45 13.58 24.31
CA THR A 647 -1.23 12.53 23.64
C THR A 647 -2.75 12.84 23.54
N GLU A 648 -3.20 14.04 23.90
CA GLU A 648 -4.62 14.43 23.80
C GLU A 648 -5.07 14.69 22.36
N SER A 649 -4.18 15.18 21.50
CA SER A 649 -4.47 15.46 20.10
C SER A 649 -3.94 14.39 19.15
N GLU A 650 -4.58 14.22 17.99
CA GLU A 650 -4.10 13.30 16.94
C GLU A 650 -2.67 13.67 16.49
N ALA A 651 -2.38 14.97 16.34
CA ALA A 651 -1.05 15.46 15.99
C ALA A 651 0.01 15.08 17.05
N GLY A 652 -0.32 15.17 18.34
CA GLY A 652 0.57 14.76 19.43
C GLY A 652 0.81 13.24 19.43
N LYS A 653 -0.23 12.43 19.24
CA LYS A 653 -0.10 10.96 19.10
C LYS A 653 0.79 10.58 17.92
N ARG A 654 0.65 11.26 16.78
CA ARG A 654 1.49 11.04 15.59
C ARG A 654 2.95 11.43 15.88
N SER A 655 3.18 12.56 16.54
CA SER A 655 4.52 12.98 16.92
C SER A 655 5.17 11.99 17.88
N LEU A 656 4.42 11.48 18.88
CA LEU A 656 4.88 10.40 19.75
C LEU A 656 5.26 9.15 18.96
N LEU A 657 4.40 8.71 18.03
CA LEU A 657 4.68 7.54 17.19
C LEU A 657 5.98 7.72 16.40
N ASN A 658 6.22 8.92 15.82
CA ASN A 658 7.47 9.22 15.12
C ASN A 658 8.69 9.12 16.06
N THR A 659 8.57 9.59 17.33
CA THR A 659 9.68 9.43 18.28
C THR A 659 9.95 7.98 18.67
N LEU A 660 8.91 7.12 18.67
CA LEU A 660 9.09 5.67 18.85
C LEU A 660 9.81 5.02 17.66
N HIS A 661 9.59 5.52 16.45
CA HIS A 661 10.38 5.11 15.29
C HIS A 661 11.85 5.52 15.43
N TYR A 662 12.17 6.68 16.04
CA TYR A 662 13.57 7.06 16.33
C TYR A 662 14.22 6.09 17.32
N LEU A 663 13.49 5.69 18.38
CA LEU A 663 13.95 4.67 19.34
C LEU A 663 14.20 3.32 18.62
N PHE A 664 13.28 2.91 17.76
CA PHE A 664 13.43 1.69 16.98
C PHE A 664 14.67 1.72 16.08
N GLU A 665 14.88 2.80 15.32
CA GLU A 665 16.05 2.94 14.43
C GLU A 665 17.37 2.96 15.22
N SER A 666 17.41 3.59 16.41
CA SER A 666 18.60 3.65 17.27
C SER A 666 19.01 2.30 17.84
N GLN A 667 18.10 1.31 17.94
CA GLN A 667 18.34 0.00 18.56
C GLN A 667 18.98 0.09 19.97
N ASN A 668 18.78 1.23 20.67
CA ASN A 668 19.41 1.51 21.94
C ASN A 668 18.48 1.15 23.11
N ARG A 669 18.72 -0.04 23.70
CA ARG A 669 17.93 -0.55 24.84
C ARG A 669 17.95 0.38 26.04
N TRP A 670 19.13 0.93 26.38
CA TRP A 670 19.24 1.84 27.51
C TRP A 670 18.41 3.13 27.31
N LEU A 671 18.45 3.69 26.10
CA LEU A 671 17.67 4.88 25.74
C LEU A 671 16.16 4.62 25.84
N ALA A 672 15.70 3.48 25.31
CA ALA A 672 14.29 3.08 25.38
C ALA A 672 13.85 2.93 26.85
N GLN A 673 14.63 2.25 27.68
CA GLN A 673 14.32 2.07 29.10
C GLN A 673 14.36 3.39 29.88
N ALA A 674 15.33 4.27 29.59
CA ALA A 674 15.46 5.59 30.23
C ALA A 674 14.33 6.57 29.85
N THR A 675 13.66 6.34 28.74
CA THR A 675 12.55 7.17 28.25
C THR A 675 11.18 6.60 28.61
N LEU A 676 10.96 5.30 28.36
CA LEU A 676 9.66 4.66 28.49
C LEU A 676 9.48 3.87 29.78
N GLY A 677 10.57 3.44 30.43
CA GLY A 677 10.49 2.62 31.66
C GLY A 677 9.78 3.31 32.84
N SER A 678 9.70 4.66 32.85
CA SER A 678 8.95 5.43 33.83
C SER A 678 7.56 5.87 33.39
N VAL A 679 7.14 5.54 32.17
CA VAL A 679 5.88 6.00 31.59
C VAL A 679 4.72 5.21 32.16
N LYS A 680 3.73 5.93 32.70
CA LYS A 680 2.54 5.29 33.25
C LYS A 680 1.54 4.88 32.16
N THR A 681 1.34 5.73 31.17
CA THR A 681 0.32 5.52 30.13
C THR A 681 0.89 5.84 28.75
N LEU A 682 0.72 4.93 27.81
CA LEU A 682 0.89 5.13 26.38
C LEU A 682 -0.48 4.99 25.71
N SER A 683 -1.01 6.08 25.16
CA SER A 683 -2.31 6.05 24.47
C SER A 683 -2.18 6.50 23.03
N PHE A 684 -2.67 5.64 22.12
CA PHE A 684 -2.83 5.90 20.70
C PHE A 684 -4.31 5.82 20.29
N SER A 685 -5.21 5.74 21.27
CA SER A 685 -6.64 5.55 21.06
C SER A 685 -7.23 6.52 20.03
N GLY A 686 -7.99 6.00 19.07
CA GLY A 686 -8.59 6.76 17.97
C GLY A 686 -7.66 7.10 16.81
N MET A 687 -6.40 6.68 16.83
CA MET A 687 -5.45 6.88 15.73
C MET A 687 -5.25 5.58 14.96
N THR A 688 -5.37 5.63 13.64
CA THR A 688 -5.10 4.44 12.79
C THR A 688 -3.64 4.01 12.89
N LEU A 689 -3.39 2.77 13.34
CA LEU A 689 -2.07 2.15 13.40
C LEU A 689 -1.92 1.11 12.28
N THR A 690 -0.78 1.18 11.59
CA THR A 690 -0.42 0.19 10.58
C THR A 690 0.30 -1.01 11.20
N PRO A 691 0.42 -2.16 10.52
CA PRO A 691 1.24 -3.28 10.97
C PRO A 691 2.70 -2.90 11.27
N ILE A 692 3.27 -1.92 10.54
CA ILE A 692 4.62 -1.39 10.83
C ILE A 692 4.63 -0.69 12.20
N ASP A 693 3.65 0.18 12.44
CA ASP A 693 3.55 0.89 13.71
C ASP A 693 3.41 -0.12 14.86
N CYS A 694 2.63 -1.18 14.65
CA CYS A 694 2.49 -2.29 15.60
C CYS A 694 3.82 -3.04 15.81
N ALA A 695 4.62 -3.27 14.76
CA ALA A 695 5.93 -3.91 14.88
C ALA A 695 6.93 -3.01 15.63
N VAL A 696 6.94 -1.71 15.36
CA VAL A 696 7.77 -0.73 16.09
C VAL A 696 7.37 -0.66 17.56
N LEU A 697 6.06 -0.59 17.85
CA LEU A 697 5.53 -0.61 19.22
C LEU A 697 5.92 -1.90 19.94
N SER A 698 5.78 -3.06 19.30
CA SER A 698 6.21 -4.35 19.88
C SER A 698 7.69 -4.36 20.25
N HIS A 699 8.55 -3.93 19.31
CA HIS A 699 9.98 -3.86 19.57
C HIS A 699 10.31 -2.92 20.73
N VAL A 700 9.70 -1.74 20.78
CA VAL A 700 9.94 -0.74 21.84
C VAL A 700 9.42 -1.24 23.19
N ILE A 701 8.24 -1.86 23.23
CA ILE A 701 7.70 -2.52 24.44
C ILE A 701 8.65 -3.65 24.89
N GLY A 702 9.18 -4.41 23.95
CA GLY A 702 10.15 -5.48 24.20
C GLY A 702 11.41 -5.02 24.91
N LEU A 703 11.85 -3.78 24.65
CA LEU A 703 12.98 -3.16 25.32
C LEU A 703 12.67 -2.69 26.76
N CYS A 704 11.38 -2.58 27.15
CA CYS A 704 10.93 -2.18 28.48
C CYS A 704 10.65 -3.41 29.34
N ASP A 705 10.78 -3.25 30.66
CA ASP A 705 10.48 -4.34 31.61
C ASP A 705 8.98 -4.45 31.88
N THR A 706 8.27 -3.31 31.93
CA THR A 706 6.82 -3.26 32.18
C THR A 706 6.24 -1.94 31.66
N ILE A 707 5.07 -2.01 31.02
CA ILE A 707 4.23 -0.85 30.66
C ILE A 707 2.99 -0.88 31.56
N LYS A 708 2.70 0.22 32.28
CA LYS A 708 1.54 0.25 33.17
C LYS A 708 0.23 0.23 32.41
N HIS A 709 0.05 1.14 31.46
CA HIS A 709 -1.16 1.23 30.68
C HIS A 709 -0.83 1.46 29.20
N LEU A 710 -1.25 0.55 28.35
CA LEU A 710 -1.20 0.66 26.87
C LEU A 710 -2.64 0.72 26.32
N ASP A 711 -3.03 1.88 25.79
CA ASP A 711 -4.35 2.09 25.22
C ASP A 711 -4.28 2.14 23.68
N LEU A 712 -4.75 1.08 23.05
CA LEU A 712 -4.86 0.89 21.59
C LEU A 712 -6.32 0.77 21.15
N CYS A 713 -7.28 1.30 21.92
CA CYS A 713 -8.69 1.25 21.56
C CYS A 713 -8.98 2.09 20.31
N ASN A 714 -9.85 1.59 19.42
CA ASN A 714 -10.27 2.30 18.20
C ASN A 714 -9.07 2.74 17.31
N CYS A 715 -8.06 1.87 17.19
CA CYS A 715 -6.87 2.13 16.37
C CYS A 715 -6.93 1.45 15.00
N HIS A 716 -8.07 0.89 14.63
CA HIS A 716 -8.27 0.11 13.40
C HIS A 716 -7.25 -1.03 13.24
N ILE A 717 -6.78 -1.58 14.37
CA ILE A 717 -5.89 -2.74 14.39
C ILE A 717 -6.69 -3.97 13.97
N GLN A 718 -6.12 -4.74 13.04
CA GLN A 718 -6.67 -6.01 12.58
C GLN A 718 -5.80 -7.18 13.06
N CYS A 719 -6.19 -8.41 12.72
CA CYS A 719 -5.48 -9.63 13.08
C CYS A 719 -3.96 -9.52 12.82
N GLU A 720 -3.56 -8.91 11.71
CA GLU A 720 -2.15 -8.75 11.33
C GLU A 720 -1.38 -7.79 12.25
N GLY A 721 -1.99 -6.69 12.68
CA GLY A 721 -1.41 -5.77 13.66
C GLY A 721 -1.20 -6.46 15.02
N ILE A 722 -2.19 -7.23 15.49
CA ILE A 722 -2.06 -8.02 16.72
C ILE A 722 -1.00 -9.11 16.59
N GLN A 723 -0.85 -9.75 15.45
CA GLN A 723 0.21 -10.73 15.21
C GLN A 723 1.60 -10.12 15.44
N ARG A 724 1.79 -8.83 15.09
CA ARG A 724 3.05 -8.11 15.32
C ARG A 724 3.25 -7.68 16.77
N LEU A 725 2.17 -7.23 17.41
CA LEU A 725 2.21 -6.81 18.82
C LEU A 725 2.28 -7.97 19.81
N GLY A 726 1.66 -9.12 19.48
CA GLY A 726 1.26 -10.16 20.42
C GLY A 726 2.35 -10.72 21.31
N HIS A 727 3.60 -10.79 20.80
CA HIS A 727 4.72 -11.38 21.52
C HIS A 727 5.15 -10.62 22.77
N GLU A 728 4.92 -9.28 22.83
CA GLU A 728 5.40 -8.41 23.91
C GLU A 728 4.27 -7.86 24.81
N LEU A 729 2.99 -8.08 24.43
CA LEU A 729 1.84 -7.54 25.16
C LEU A 729 1.75 -8.04 26.61
N TYR A 730 2.31 -9.22 26.91
CA TYR A 730 2.35 -9.77 28.27
C TYR A 730 3.00 -8.86 29.30
N LYS A 731 3.84 -7.92 28.87
CA LYS A 731 4.53 -6.92 29.72
C LYS A 731 3.62 -5.79 30.18
N CYS A 732 2.45 -5.61 29.60
CA CYS A 732 1.50 -4.57 29.95
C CYS A 732 0.72 -4.97 31.22
N GLN A 733 0.42 -4.01 32.13
CA GLN A 733 -0.47 -4.23 33.27
C GLN A 733 -1.93 -3.96 32.88
N GLU A 734 -2.19 -2.89 32.15
CA GLU A 734 -3.51 -2.56 31.60
C GLU A 734 -3.39 -2.49 30.08
N LEU A 735 -4.22 -3.26 29.37
CA LEU A 735 -4.21 -3.36 27.91
C LEU A 735 -5.59 -3.08 27.34
N GLY A 736 -5.71 -1.99 26.58
CA GLY A 736 -6.90 -1.61 25.82
C GLY A 736 -6.77 -2.00 24.35
N LEU A 737 -7.59 -2.94 23.89
CA LEU A 737 -7.71 -3.37 22.49
C LEU A 737 -9.14 -3.20 21.95
N GLY A 738 -10.05 -2.65 22.74
CA GLY A 738 -11.46 -2.49 22.38
C GLY A 738 -11.67 -1.67 21.09
N GLN A 739 -12.83 -1.87 20.45
CA GLN A 739 -13.23 -1.14 19.24
C GLN A 739 -12.25 -1.30 18.06
N ASN A 740 -11.60 -2.46 17.96
CA ASN A 740 -10.76 -2.86 16.84
C ASN A 740 -11.39 -4.05 16.08
N GLU A 741 -11.07 -4.19 14.79
CA GLU A 741 -11.61 -5.29 13.96
C GLU A 741 -10.71 -6.56 14.08
N LEU A 742 -10.56 -7.10 15.28
CA LEU A 742 -9.66 -8.24 15.52
C LEU A 742 -10.23 -9.56 15.01
N GLY A 743 -11.52 -9.77 15.20
CA GLY A 743 -12.19 -11.05 14.97
C GLY A 743 -11.67 -12.18 15.87
N ASP A 744 -12.15 -13.39 15.66
CA ASP A 744 -11.73 -14.57 16.44
C ASP A 744 -10.24 -14.86 16.30
N SER A 745 -9.68 -14.73 15.09
CA SER A 745 -8.25 -14.94 14.83
C SER A 745 -7.36 -13.95 15.58
N GLY A 746 -7.75 -12.67 15.66
CA GLY A 746 -7.00 -11.66 16.40
C GLY A 746 -7.07 -11.87 17.91
N VAL A 747 -8.25 -12.25 18.45
CA VAL A 747 -8.40 -12.57 19.87
C VAL A 747 -7.59 -13.83 20.25
N LYS A 748 -7.53 -14.84 19.37
CA LYS A 748 -6.64 -16.00 19.54
C LYS A 748 -5.19 -15.60 19.72
N LEU A 749 -4.68 -14.67 18.89
CA LEU A 749 -3.32 -14.15 18.98
C LEU A 749 -3.11 -13.33 20.28
N ALA A 750 -4.06 -12.48 20.67
CA ALA A 750 -4.00 -11.77 21.95
C ALA A 750 -4.00 -12.75 23.16
N SER A 751 -4.72 -13.86 23.05
CA SER A 751 -4.76 -14.92 24.08
C SER A 751 -3.41 -15.62 24.30
N VAL A 752 -2.50 -15.59 23.30
CA VAL A 752 -1.11 -16.09 23.47
C VAL A 752 -0.37 -15.28 24.52
N ALA A 753 -0.54 -13.95 24.55
CA ALA A 753 0.06 -13.09 25.57
C ALA A 753 -0.47 -13.42 26.99
N LEU A 754 -1.74 -13.75 27.11
CA LEU A 754 -2.35 -14.16 28.40
C LEU A 754 -1.82 -15.50 28.92
N ARG A 755 -1.43 -16.42 28.03
CA ARG A 755 -0.86 -17.74 28.40
C ARG A 755 0.61 -17.66 28.81
N ASN A 756 1.28 -16.52 28.59
CA ASN A 756 2.68 -16.37 28.99
C ASN A 756 2.80 -16.49 30.53
N PRO A 757 3.72 -17.34 31.06
CA PRO A 757 3.92 -17.49 32.52
C PRO A 757 4.30 -16.17 33.22
N GLU A 758 4.96 -15.26 32.50
CA GLU A 758 5.36 -13.93 32.99
C GLU A 758 4.31 -12.83 32.74
N CYS A 759 3.08 -13.22 32.38
CA CYS A 759 2.02 -12.26 32.03
C CYS A 759 1.70 -11.32 33.20
N LYS A 760 1.79 -10.03 32.94
CA LYS A 760 1.52 -8.94 33.88
C LYS A 760 0.15 -8.29 33.68
N ILE A 761 -0.66 -8.74 32.72
CA ILE A 761 -1.94 -8.14 32.36
C ILE A 761 -2.94 -8.35 33.49
N GLN A 762 -3.32 -7.25 34.13
CA GLN A 762 -4.34 -7.21 35.20
C GLN A 762 -5.70 -6.75 34.65
N LYS A 763 -5.69 -5.85 33.67
CA LYS A 763 -6.92 -5.33 33.04
C LYS A 763 -6.83 -5.49 31.53
N LEU A 764 -7.86 -6.11 30.96
CA LEU A 764 -7.96 -6.34 29.53
C LEU A 764 -9.30 -5.85 28.98
N ARG A 765 -9.24 -4.99 27.95
CA ARG A 765 -10.41 -4.54 27.21
C ARG A 765 -10.42 -5.17 25.82
N LEU A 766 -11.46 -5.92 25.53
CA LEU A 766 -11.79 -6.55 24.25
C LEU A 766 -13.24 -6.22 23.84
N ASP A 767 -13.73 -5.04 24.23
CA ASP A 767 -15.07 -4.58 23.87
C ASP A 767 -15.13 -4.29 22.37
N ASN A 768 -16.21 -4.76 21.70
CA ASN A 768 -16.48 -4.53 20.27
C ASN A 768 -15.28 -4.87 19.36
N VAL A 769 -14.74 -6.07 19.52
CA VAL A 769 -13.60 -6.54 18.69
C VAL A 769 -14.01 -7.55 17.62
N GLY A 770 -15.29 -7.86 17.50
CA GLY A 770 -15.83 -8.85 16.57
C GLY A 770 -15.63 -10.31 17.04
N LEU A 771 -15.46 -10.53 18.34
CA LEU A 771 -15.36 -11.87 18.93
C LEU A 771 -16.72 -12.60 18.88
N THR A 772 -16.67 -13.86 18.44
CA THR A 772 -17.85 -14.74 18.42
C THR A 772 -17.68 -15.92 19.38
N ASP A 773 -18.67 -16.79 19.42
CA ASP A 773 -18.62 -18.03 20.24
C ASP A 773 -17.47 -18.96 19.81
N THR A 774 -17.09 -18.97 18.52
CA THR A 774 -15.96 -19.79 18.02
C THR A 774 -14.61 -19.32 18.56
N GLY A 775 -14.40 -18.02 18.69
CA GLY A 775 -13.16 -17.44 19.26
C GLY A 775 -13.12 -17.49 20.80
N ALA A 776 -14.26 -17.70 21.45
CA ALA A 776 -14.36 -17.75 22.92
C ALA A 776 -13.60 -18.93 23.54
N GLU A 777 -13.39 -20.05 22.82
CA GLU A 777 -12.61 -21.19 23.27
C GLU A 777 -11.14 -20.87 23.55
N ASP A 778 -10.48 -20.17 22.59
CA ASP A 778 -9.08 -19.77 22.73
C ASP A 778 -8.88 -18.78 23.89
N LEU A 779 -9.84 -17.86 24.08
CA LEU A 779 -9.84 -16.92 25.20
C LEU A 779 -10.06 -17.66 26.54
N ALA A 780 -11.06 -18.55 26.63
CA ALA A 780 -11.35 -19.34 27.81
C ALA A 780 -10.14 -20.19 28.23
N SER A 781 -9.49 -20.85 27.30
CA SER A 781 -8.25 -21.60 27.52
C SER A 781 -7.13 -20.72 28.13
N ALA A 782 -7.00 -19.48 27.68
CA ALA A 782 -6.01 -18.54 28.23
C ALA A 782 -6.40 -18.04 29.62
N LEU A 783 -7.69 -17.75 29.85
CA LEU A 783 -8.20 -17.30 31.16
C LEU A 783 -8.03 -18.37 32.24
N SER A 784 -8.18 -19.66 31.93
CA SER A 784 -8.03 -20.77 32.89
C SER A 784 -6.61 -20.93 33.43
N THR A 785 -5.59 -20.40 32.73
CA THR A 785 -4.18 -20.51 33.10
C THR A 785 -3.56 -19.20 33.57
N ASN A 786 -4.24 -18.07 33.35
CA ASN A 786 -3.71 -16.74 33.70
C ASN A 786 -3.94 -16.38 35.18
N PRO A 787 -2.85 -16.17 35.98
CA PRO A 787 -2.97 -15.88 37.39
C PRO A 787 -3.11 -14.37 37.73
N ALA A 788 -2.97 -13.48 36.73
CA ALA A 788 -2.82 -12.04 36.99
C ALA A 788 -4.08 -11.22 36.70
N LEU A 789 -4.96 -11.70 35.81
CA LEU A 789 -6.10 -10.93 35.31
C LEU A 789 -7.17 -10.68 36.34
N THR A 790 -7.52 -9.42 36.58
CA THR A 790 -8.54 -9.00 37.56
C THR A 790 -9.76 -8.35 36.92
N GLU A 791 -9.59 -7.71 35.77
CA GLU A 791 -10.67 -7.01 35.08
C GLU A 791 -10.71 -7.43 33.59
N LEU A 792 -11.89 -7.86 33.12
CA LEU A 792 -12.13 -8.30 31.74
C LEU A 792 -13.39 -7.64 31.15
N ASN A 793 -13.22 -6.90 30.09
CA ASN A 793 -14.31 -6.29 29.33
C ASN A 793 -14.50 -6.98 27.98
N LEU A 794 -15.67 -7.61 27.77
CA LEU A 794 -16.09 -8.30 26.56
C LEU A 794 -17.36 -7.69 25.95
N ASN A 795 -17.75 -6.49 26.36
CA ASN A 795 -18.97 -5.82 25.88
C ASN A 795 -19.04 -5.79 24.35
N GLU A 796 -20.27 -5.75 23.83
CA GLU A 796 -20.54 -5.53 22.40
C GLU A 796 -19.91 -6.58 21.45
N ASN A 797 -19.75 -7.82 21.91
CA ASN A 797 -19.29 -8.95 21.11
C ASN A 797 -20.43 -9.95 20.85
N LYS A 798 -20.28 -10.83 19.88
CA LYS A 798 -21.31 -11.81 19.49
C LYS A 798 -21.04 -13.18 20.11
N LEU A 799 -20.89 -13.21 21.44
CA LEU A 799 -20.60 -14.47 22.18
C LEU A 799 -21.77 -15.44 22.23
N GLY A 800 -22.99 -14.93 22.36
CA GLY A 800 -24.17 -15.75 22.57
C GLY A 800 -24.07 -16.60 23.86
N ASN A 801 -25.00 -17.55 24.04
CA ASN A 801 -24.98 -18.47 25.19
C ASN A 801 -23.75 -19.39 25.16
N SER A 802 -23.35 -19.89 23.98
CA SER A 802 -22.22 -20.84 23.84
C SER A 802 -20.91 -20.19 24.23
N GLY A 803 -20.60 -18.97 23.72
CA GLY A 803 -19.38 -18.26 24.07
C GLY A 803 -19.33 -17.86 25.54
N VAL A 804 -20.45 -17.36 26.12
CA VAL A 804 -20.52 -17.04 27.55
C VAL A 804 -20.32 -18.28 28.42
N LYS A 805 -20.86 -19.44 28.01
CA LYS A 805 -20.63 -20.73 28.72
C LYS A 805 -19.16 -21.12 28.76
N LEU A 806 -18.41 -20.97 27.63
CA LEU A 806 -16.97 -21.26 27.56
C LEU A 806 -16.16 -20.31 28.46
N VAL A 807 -16.41 -19.02 28.41
CA VAL A 807 -15.75 -18.03 29.28
C VAL A 807 -16.08 -18.34 30.75
N SER A 808 -17.33 -18.63 31.07
CA SER A 808 -17.78 -18.95 32.43
C SER A 808 -17.12 -20.22 32.97
N ALA A 809 -16.89 -21.23 32.13
CA ALA A 809 -16.20 -22.46 32.55
C ALA A 809 -14.76 -22.17 33.00
N ALA A 810 -14.07 -21.25 32.34
CA ALA A 810 -12.73 -20.80 32.75
C ALA A 810 -12.75 -20.07 34.10
N LEU A 811 -13.84 -19.35 34.41
CA LEU A 811 -13.99 -18.62 35.68
C LEU A 811 -14.31 -19.52 36.91
N ARG A 812 -14.58 -20.80 36.68
CA ARG A 812 -14.74 -21.80 37.77
C ARG A 812 -13.42 -22.18 38.44
N ASN A 813 -12.29 -21.89 37.78
CA ASN A 813 -10.98 -22.17 38.36
C ASN A 813 -10.83 -21.41 39.70
N PRO A 814 -10.52 -22.09 40.84
CA PRO A 814 -10.32 -21.44 42.14
C PRO A 814 -9.21 -20.38 42.14
N GLU A 815 -8.22 -20.51 41.26
CA GLU A 815 -7.11 -19.58 41.10
C GLU A 815 -7.49 -18.31 40.27
N CYS A 816 -8.70 -18.25 39.72
CA CYS A 816 -9.19 -17.13 38.98
C CYS A 816 -9.37 -15.88 39.85
N LYS A 817 -8.67 -14.80 39.55
CA LYS A 817 -8.67 -13.54 40.29
C LYS A 817 -9.55 -12.45 39.73
N ILE A 818 -10.42 -12.79 38.75
CA ILE A 818 -11.31 -11.80 38.09
C ILE A 818 -12.27 -11.20 39.13
N GLN A 819 -12.15 -9.88 39.29
CA GLN A 819 -12.99 -9.06 40.16
C GLN A 819 -14.10 -8.35 39.41
N LYS A 820 -13.82 -7.94 38.17
CA LYS A 820 -14.78 -7.23 37.32
C LYS A 820 -14.95 -7.91 35.97
N LEU A 821 -16.19 -8.19 35.63
CA LEU A 821 -16.54 -8.80 34.36
C LEU A 821 -17.67 -8.00 33.70
N TRP A 822 -17.42 -7.56 32.46
CA TRP A 822 -18.41 -6.85 31.68
C TRP A 822 -18.80 -7.68 30.45
N LEU A 823 -20.09 -7.99 30.33
CA LEU A 823 -20.77 -8.81 29.33
C LEU A 823 -22.01 -8.07 28.77
N ASN A 824 -21.95 -6.76 28.66
CA ASN A 824 -23.02 -5.94 28.09
C ASN A 824 -23.14 -6.22 26.59
N ASN A 825 -24.39 -6.41 26.11
CA ASN A 825 -24.71 -6.60 24.69
C ASN A 825 -23.88 -7.74 24.02
N VAL A 826 -23.88 -8.92 24.67
CA VAL A 826 -23.16 -10.10 24.11
C VAL A 826 -24.10 -11.17 23.55
N GLY A 827 -25.42 -10.92 23.51
CA GLY A 827 -26.43 -11.86 23.03
C GLY A 827 -26.79 -12.96 24.05
N LEU A 828 -26.63 -12.68 25.34
CA LEU A 828 -26.96 -13.61 26.41
C LEU A 828 -28.48 -13.71 26.61
N THR A 829 -29.00 -14.95 26.71
CA THR A 829 -30.41 -15.24 27.03
C THR A 829 -30.53 -15.97 28.38
N ASP A 830 -31.76 -16.28 28.81
CA ASP A 830 -32.01 -16.93 30.10
C ASP A 830 -31.24 -18.25 30.30
N SER A 831 -31.11 -19.08 29.26
CA SER A 831 -30.38 -20.36 29.35
C SER A 831 -28.86 -20.14 29.56
N GLY A 832 -28.27 -19.15 28.90
CA GLY A 832 -26.86 -18.81 29.10
C GLY A 832 -26.61 -18.15 30.48
N ALA A 833 -27.60 -17.40 30.98
CA ALA A 833 -27.54 -16.83 32.33
C ALA A 833 -27.50 -17.90 33.44
N GLU A 834 -28.21 -19.00 33.29
CA GLU A 834 -28.17 -20.15 34.24
C GLU A 834 -26.76 -20.78 34.26
N ASP A 835 -26.14 -21.00 33.07
CA ASP A 835 -24.78 -21.50 32.97
C ASP A 835 -23.76 -20.54 33.63
N LEU A 836 -23.90 -19.22 33.35
CA LEU A 836 -23.06 -18.17 33.93
C LEU A 836 -23.19 -18.12 35.45
N VAL A 837 -24.41 -18.14 35.98
CA VAL A 837 -24.68 -18.15 37.45
C VAL A 837 -24.08 -19.37 38.11
N SER A 838 -24.26 -20.55 37.51
CA SER A 838 -23.67 -21.79 38.01
C SER A 838 -22.13 -21.72 38.07
N ALA A 839 -21.51 -21.09 37.10
CA ALA A 839 -20.03 -20.93 37.06
C ALA A 839 -19.54 -19.91 38.10
N LEU A 840 -20.18 -18.74 38.16
CA LEU A 840 -19.77 -17.64 39.02
C LEU A 840 -20.08 -17.84 40.50
N SER A 841 -21.07 -18.69 40.85
CA SER A 841 -21.43 -18.94 42.24
C SER A 841 -20.28 -19.51 43.09
N THR A 842 -19.28 -20.12 42.46
CA THR A 842 -18.04 -20.62 43.09
C THR A 842 -16.89 -19.63 43.08
N ASN A 843 -17.02 -18.49 42.42
CA ASN A 843 -15.94 -17.52 42.30
C ASN A 843 -15.86 -16.61 43.54
N PRO A 844 -14.75 -16.64 44.32
CA PRO A 844 -14.65 -15.89 45.57
C PRO A 844 -14.25 -14.41 45.36
N SER A 845 -13.87 -14.01 44.15
CA SER A 845 -13.19 -12.73 43.90
C SER A 845 -14.08 -11.68 43.22
N LEU A 846 -15.22 -12.07 42.64
CA LEU A 846 -16.05 -11.18 41.83
C LEU A 846 -16.71 -10.07 42.64
N THR A 847 -16.44 -8.80 42.24
CA THR A 847 -17.01 -7.60 42.88
C THR A 847 -18.00 -6.86 41.97
N GLU A 848 -17.79 -6.90 40.64
CA GLU A 848 -18.62 -6.20 39.66
C GLU A 848 -18.99 -7.10 38.49
N LEU A 849 -20.31 -7.14 38.12
CA LEU A 849 -20.84 -7.85 36.98
C LEU A 849 -21.79 -6.95 36.20
N ASP A 850 -21.56 -6.81 34.89
CA ASP A 850 -22.42 -6.03 33.99
C ASP A 850 -23.05 -6.96 32.95
N LEU A 851 -24.37 -7.08 32.97
CA LEU A 851 -25.19 -7.90 32.06
C LEU A 851 -26.24 -7.05 31.33
N ARG A 852 -26.06 -5.75 31.22
CA ARG A 852 -26.99 -4.83 30.52
C ARG A 852 -27.10 -5.18 29.03
N LEU A 853 -28.22 -4.70 28.40
CA LEU A 853 -28.42 -4.82 26.95
C LEU A 853 -28.36 -6.30 26.45
N ASN A 854 -28.84 -7.24 27.24
CA ASN A 854 -28.98 -8.65 26.86
C ASN A 854 -30.46 -9.04 26.74
N SER A 855 -30.73 -10.30 26.42
CA SER A 855 -32.10 -10.82 26.27
C SER A 855 -32.57 -11.61 27.48
N LEU A 856 -32.28 -11.11 28.70
CA LEU A 856 -32.73 -11.75 29.96
C LEU A 856 -34.17 -11.39 30.28
N THR A 857 -34.94 -12.40 30.63
CA THR A 857 -36.36 -12.24 31.02
C THR A 857 -36.58 -12.59 32.49
N ASP A 858 -37.82 -12.54 32.93
CA ASP A 858 -38.20 -12.96 34.32
C ASP A 858 -37.82 -14.41 34.65
N ARG A 859 -37.52 -15.27 33.66
CA ARG A 859 -37.05 -16.64 33.86
C ARG A 859 -35.68 -16.70 34.52
N SER A 860 -34.79 -15.76 34.24
CA SER A 860 -33.44 -15.69 34.84
C SER A 860 -33.44 -15.08 36.27
N VAL A 861 -34.56 -14.44 36.70
CA VAL A 861 -34.63 -13.79 38.03
C VAL A 861 -34.28 -14.73 39.20
N PRO A 862 -34.76 -15.98 39.30
CA PRO A 862 -34.39 -16.87 40.36
C PRO A 862 -32.87 -17.15 40.44
N ALA A 863 -32.27 -17.43 39.29
CA ALA A 863 -30.82 -17.69 39.20
C ALA A 863 -29.99 -16.46 39.56
N LEU A 864 -30.36 -15.26 39.04
CA LEU A 864 -29.70 -14.00 39.37
C LEU A 864 -29.82 -13.66 40.86
N ARG A 865 -30.98 -13.91 41.46
CA ARG A 865 -31.14 -13.76 42.93
C ARG A 865 -30.21 -14.69 43.71
N CYS A 866 -30.15 -15.97 43.32
CA CYS A 866 -29.20 -16.92 43.90
C CYS A 866 -27.77 -16.39 43.83
N LEU A 867 -27.32 -15.97 42.66
CA LEU A 867 -25.96 -15.39 42.44
C LEU A 867 -25.69 -14.20 43.37
N ILE A 868 -26.63 -13.23 43.43
CA ILE A 868 -26.46 -12.02 44.27
C ILE A 868 -26.35 -12.37 45.76
N LEU A 869 -27.05 -13.42 46.20
CA LEU A 869 -27.03 -13.86 47.58
C LEU A 869 -25.80 -14.71 47.92
N THR A 870 -25.29 -15.52 46.96
CA THR A 870 -24.17 -16.45 47.19
C THR A 870 -22.82 -15.79 47.08
N LEU A 871 -22.64 -14.78 46.21
CA LEU A 871 -21.33 -14.09 46.01
C LEU A 871 -21.04 -13.12 47.15
N PRO A 872 -20.06 -13.42 48.04
CA PRO A 872 -19.84 -12.63 49.27
C PRO A 872 -19.26 -11.24 49.03
N ARG A 873 -18.49 -11.07 47.96
CA ARG A 873 -17.77 -9.81 47.61
C ARG A 873 -18.45 -8.97 46.53
N LEU A 874 -19.60 -9.39 46.01
CA LEU A 874 -20.32 -8.66 44.97
C LEU A 874 -20.79 -7.29 45.48
N GLU A 875 -20.23 -6.23 44.95
CA GLU A 875 -20.56 -4.83 45.27
C GLU A 875 -21.52 -4.22 44.24
N ARG A 876 -21.41 -4.63 42.98
CA ARG A 876 -22.23 -4.07 41.91
C ARG A 876 -22.66 -5.09 40.89
N ILE A 877 -23.94 -5.12 40.56
CA ILE A 877 -24.49 -5.83 39.41
C ILE A 877 -25.40 -4.91 38.62
N ARG A 878 -25.19 -4.86 37.28
CA ARG A 878 -25.99 -4.08 36.34
C ARG A 878 -26.80 -5.00 35.47
N LEU A 879 -28.13 -4.83 35.46
CA LEU A 879 -29.10 -5.65 34.75
C LEU A 879 -30.05 -4.83 33.85
N GLY A 880 -29.89 -3.51 33.80
CA GLY A 880 -30.74 -2.62 33.03
C GLY A 880 -30.75 -2.93 31.53
N GLU A 881 -31.80 -2.48 30.84
CA GLU A 881 -31.95 -2.67 29.40
C GLU A 881 -32.02 -4.17 28.99
N ASN A 882 -32.56 -4.99 29.83
CA ASN A 882 -32.97 -6.36 29.59
C ASN A 882 -34.54 -6.44 29.54
N TRP A 883 -35.10 -7.59 29.27
CA TRP A 883 -36.55 -7.80 29.08
C TRP A 883 -37.28 -8.23 30.35
N PHE A 884 -36.86 -7.68 31.50
CA PHE A 884 -37.54 -7.93 32.76
C PHE A 884 -38.88 -7.19 32.77
N SER A 885 -39.96 -7.90 33.20
CA SER A 885 -41.24 -7.26 33.51
C SER A 885 -41.15 -6.40 34.77
N GLU A 886 -42.12 -5.57 35.00
CA GLU A 886 -42.25 -4.84 36.29
C GLU A 886 -42.19 -5.78 37.50
N THR A 887 -42.74 -6.97 37.36
CA THR A 887 -42.73 -8.02 38.39
C THR A 887 -41.34 -8.55 38.64
N GLY A 888 -40.54 -8.84 37.59
CA GLY A 888 -39.15 -9.24 37.70
C GLY A 888 -38.28 -8.15 38.34
N GLY A 889 -38.46 -6.91 37.91
CA GLY A 889 -37.77 -5.76 38.48
C GLY A 889 -38.08 -5.55 39.97
N LYS A 890 -39.37 -5.74 40.40
CA LYS A 890 -39.77 -5.68 41.83
C LYS A 890 -39.13 -6.78 42.66
N LYS A 891 -38.76 -7.92 42.08
CA LYS A 891 -38.08 -9.02 42.79
C LYS A 891 -36.55 -8.79 42.92
N LEU A 892 -35.96 -8.05 42.02
CA LEU A 892 -34.49 -7.76 41.97
C LEU A 892 -34.12 -6.49 42.76
N ARG A 893 -34.92 -5.42 42.69
CA ARG A 893 -34.62 -4.12 43.33
C ARG A 893 -34.44 -4.18 44.86
N PRO A 894 -35.18 -4.98 45.62
CA PRO A 894 -35.02 -5.06 47.08
C PRO A 894 -33.66 -5.66 47.49
N LEU A 895 -32.99 -6.40 46.62
CA LEU A 895 -31.67 -6.98 46.90
C LEU A 895 -30.58 -5.95 47.17
N ARG A 896 -30.79 -4.67 46.86
CA ARG A 896 -29.89 -3.56 47.24
C ARG A 896 -29.62 -3.47 48.75
N GLY A 897 -30.58 -3.84 49.56
CA GLY A 897 -30.48 -3.77 51.01
C GLY A 897 -29.92 -5.01 51.70
N VAL A 898 -29.62 -6.06 50.95
CA VAL A 898 -29.20 -7.36 51.53
C VAL A 898 -27.80 -7.28 52.14
N ARG A 899 -26.92 -6.42 51.63
CA ARG A 899 -25.58 -6.19 52.18
C ARG A 899 -25.18 -4.70 52.05
N PRO A 900 -24.42 -4.17 53.08
CA PRO A 900 -23.83 -2.82 52.96
C PRO A 900 -22.97 -2.74 51.71
N GLY A 901 -23.16 -1.69 50.90
CA GLY A 901 -22.37 -1.43 49.71
C GLY A 901 -22.85 -2.08 48.41
N LEU A 902 -23.76 -3.08 48.47
CA LEU A 902 -24.29 -3.77 47.29
C LEU A 902 -25.21 -2.85 46.46
N ARG A 903 -24.88 -2.69 45.17
CA ARG A 903 -25.65 -1.91 44.16
C ARG A 903 -26.23 -2.84 43.11
N VAL A 904 -27.54 -3.02 43.13
CA VAL A 904 -28.30 -3.74 42.08
C VAL A 904 -29.00 -2.70 41.20
N ILE A 905 -28.60 -2.60 39.92
CA ILE A 905 -29.13 -1.64 38.95
C ILE A 905 -29.92 -2.43 37.91
N VAL A 906 -31.25 -2.28 37.93
CA VAL A 906 -32.21 -2.98 37.06
C VAL A 906 -32.94 -1.96 36.19
#